data_03dff51aa63e5231f794fd1946285109
#
_entry.id   03dff51aa63e5231f794fd1946285109
#
_cell.length_a   1.000
_cell.length_b   1.000
_cell.length_c   1.000
_cell.angle_alpha   90.00
_cell.angle_beta   90.00
_cell.angle_gamma   90.00
#
_symmetry.space_group_name_H-M   'P 1'
#
loop_
_entity.id
_entity.type
_entity.pdbx_description
1 polymer ?
#
loop_
_entity_poly.entity_id
_entity_poly.type
_entity_poly.pdbx_seq_one_letter_code
_entity_poly.pdbx_strand_id
1 'polypeptide(L)'
;MSYFGKLYLDKEKDIVVHLYMEDSVLSYKIFTQNYKSDNLINNFAAISGQQTVVEDGKTVIVGEIPSYIKGDGQKVYIFRLNGTKLANIYPNGMIEVNSIVPAIAKTLMSQTKNYKYSFRETLLKSYVPERVKLSTDLHTHGNANLSADILIALAIKHQIRYPLYYIKKLKLVLTEEQKLFFEAQREEVRKTLDLTGLSQKHSDRRIDDNTFINFADFILNNLENATENINKIRRSLSLLKESQAVFTNLEKLYLYRYVFTKGVEASYKIVLPDSFDIEDRDICMYLQKMLEDSRSKEYADLTFYEDTLLWIGREYQKRHIKYVEISDTTLVKRDISAARMLEQIHHILPLVKAETGVDIRFLTAIRRIPLTLVKNDITSGNYLTDAIRALKVVCKDPYVVGSDFVGEEINDIAELKGVIKEIVTQIASKDKNWTIRVHAGENDSLKGNMAKAIQLIEESLLPGQQFPYMRIGHGLYCANLKTRQGKELLEKIKEHDVVLEFQMSSNVRLNNLIDLRKHPLKTYLQNDISCVMGTDGCGLYGTDSIDEQLALTNFLKVSDEEFGKMKAVEDVILARQKENFAQKSYDFAVALGDRTVQEYYMEELQKQNEDICDVEFEIHKFPSYPVFKEKVIELPWDKYPIVIAGGSFNSGNVSKKVSDADKKLLQALLDGLDPEKVFFVVGHKLSGHEKYIVENNKGFDIYAIIPALMDAKQIKRLSKANMKGIRISTESQEMGIYKSFNYEIFERRNCAVFAFDGNSSIANLVQEARNGKGKAYIFIYPNSAMLKAKADSLNGYVTVNAEIDEVLDKIYEIERNIGTKL
;
A
#
# COMPACT_ATOMS: atom_id res chain seq x y z
N MET A 1 -8.25 -10.32 39.56
CA MET A 1 -8.26 -11.28 38.44
C MET A 1 -7.78 -10.55 37.20
N SER A 2 -6.61 -10.91 36.66
CA SER A 2 -6.04 -10.24 35.47
C SER A 2 -6.59 -10.89 34.23
N TYR A 3 -7.07 -10.07 33.26
CA TYR A 3 -7.47 -10.54 31.92
C TYR A 3 -6.22 -11.07 31.19
N PHE A 4 -6.29 -12.33 30.77
CA PHE A 4 -5.18 -13.00 30.12
C PHE A 4 -5.26 -12.92 28.61
N GLY A 5 -6.47 -12.98 28.07
CA GLY A 5 -6.72 -12.91 26.65
C GLY A 5 -8.02 -13.58 26.24
N LYS A 6 -8.24 -13.70 24.96
CA LYS A 6 -9.40 -14.40 24.41
C LYS A 6 -9.03 -15.41 23.36
N LEU A 7 -9.73 -16.54 23.38
CA LEU A 7 -9.64 -17.61 22.42
C LEU A 7 -10.94 -17.68 21.63
N TYR A 8 -10.88 -17.59 20.32
CA TYR A 8 -12.03 -17.80 19.45
C TYR A 8 -12.22 -19.30 19.21
N LEU A 9 -13.27 -19.88 19.72
CA LEU A 9 -13.65 -21.30 19.46
C LEU A 9 -14.37 -21.44 18.13
N ASP A 10 -15.26 -20.53 17.83
CA ASP A 10 -15.95 -20.45 16.54
C ASP A 10 -16.16 -18.99 16.19
N LYS A 11 -15.55 -18.56 15.11
CA LYS A 11 -15.58 -17.16 14.70
C LYS A 11 -16.85 -16.79 13.95
N GLU A 12 -17.43 -17.75 13.23
CA GLU A 12 -18.69 -17.53 12.50
C GLU A 12 -19.86 -17.37 13.46
N LYS A 13 -19.82 -18.13 14.57
CA LYS A 13 -20.81 -18.06 15.63
C LYS A 13 -20.46 -17.07 16.74
N ASP A 14 -19.32 -16.36 16.59
CA ASP A 14 -18.79 -15.44 17.59
C ASP A 14 -18.60 -16.07 18.99
N ILE A 15 -18.24 -17.34 19.05
CA ILE A 15 -17.98 -18.04 20.29
C ILE A 15 -16.57 -17.72 20.78
N VAL A 16 -16.48 -16.90 21.83
CA VAL A 16 -15.22 -16.42 22.40
C VAL A 16 -15.10 -16.88 23.83
N VAL A 17 -13.95 -17.47 24.15
CA VAL A 17 -13.56 -17.77 25.53
C VAL A 17 -12.64 -16.66 26.01
N HIS A 18 -13.07 -15.93 27.02
CA HIS A 18 -12.24 -14.96 27.73
C HIS A 18 -11.49 -15.68 28.85
N LEU A 19 -10.18 -15.51 28.90
CA LEU A 19 -9.29 -16.13 29.85
C LEU A 19 -8.78 -15.11 30.87
N TYR A 20 -8.81 -15.51 32.14
CA TYR A 20 -8.37 -14.69 33.29
C TYR A 20 -7.42 -15.49 34.16
N MET A 21 -6.52 -14.82 34.86
CA MET A 21 -5.60 -15.44 35.78
C MET A 21 -5.64 -14.72 37.12
N GLU A 22 -5.73 -15.49 38.22
CA GLU A 22 -5.60 -15.02 39.57
C GLU A 22 -5.05 -16.14 40.44
N ASP A 23 -4.03 -15.85 41.21
CA ASP A 23 -3.42 -16.78 42.17
C ASP A 23 -3.21 -18.19 41.65
N SER A 24 -2.67 -18.32 40.45
CA SER A 24 -2.43 -19.60 39.79
C SER A 24 -3.68 -20.38 39.36
N VAL A 25 -4.81 -19.71 39.25
CA VAL A 25 -6.06 -20.28 38.72
C VAL A 25 -6.36 -19.61 37.38
N LEU A 26 -6.44 -20.40 36.34
CA LEU A 26 -6.93 -19.96 35.01
C LEU A 26 -8.45 -20.06 35.01
N SER A 27 -9.12 -18.91 35.02
CA SER A 27 -10.56 -18.82 34.90
C SER A 27 -10.93 -18.49 33.46
N TYR A 28 -12.09 -18.95 33.01
CA TYR A 28 -12.60 -18.58 31.72
C TYR A 28 -14.06 -18.16 31.78
N LYS A 29 -14.44 -17.30 30.85
CA LYS A 29 -15.82 -16.92 30.57
C LYS A 29 -16.15 -17.11 29.12
N ILE A 30 -17.29 -17.75 28.81
CA ILE A 30 -17.81 -17.93 27.47
C ILE A 30 -19.12 -17.19 27.33
N PHE A 31 -19.15 -16.18 26.49
CA PHE A 31 -20.36 -15.39 26.20
C PHE A 31 -21.07 -15.96 24.98
N THR A 32 -22.15 -16.70 25.18
CA THR A 32 -22.99 -17.26 24.11
C THR A 32 -24.41 -17.56 24.59
N GLN A 33 -25.38 -17.43 23.71
CA GLN A 33 -26.78 -17.80 24.01
C GLN A 33 -27.09 -19.27 23.71
N ASN A 34 -26.28 -19.93 22.88
CA ASN A 34 -26.57 -21.26 22.32
C ASN A 34 -25.55 -22.34 22.73
N TYR A 35 -24.87 -22.17 23.85
CA TYR A 35 -23.77 -23.06 24.23
C TYR A 35 -24.15 -24.53 24.45
N LYS A 36 -25.38 -24.78 24.88
CA LYS A 36 -25.83 -26.16 25.21
C LYS A 36 -25.92 -27.10 23.99
N SER A 37 -26.02 -26.52 22.80
CA SER A 37 -26.05 -27.26 21.54
C SER A 37 -24.72 -27.27 20.79
N ASP A 38 -23.68 -26.58 21.33
CA ASP A 38 -22.41 -26.46 20.67
C ASP A 38 -21.37 -27.42 21.23
N ASN A 39 -20.94 -28.36 20.41
CA ASN A 39 -19.95 -29.37 20.80
C ASN A 39 -18.59 -28.78 21.15
N LEU A 40 -18.23 -27.62 20.59
CA LEU A 40 -16.94 -26.97 20.86
C LEU A 40 -16.91 -26.44 22.29
N ILE A 41 -18.00 -25.78 22.72
CA ILE A 41 -18.13 -25.27 24.08
C ILE A 41 -18.17 -26.42 25.07
N ASN A 42 -18.94 -27.46 24.78
CA ASN A 42 -19.02 -28.63 25.62
C ASN A 42 -17.66 -29.33 25.75
N ASN A 43 -16.91 -29.47 24.68
CA ASN A 43 -15.56 -30.03 24.70
C ASN A 43 -14.59 -29.18 25.52
N PHE A 44 -14.66 -27.85 25.40
CA PHE A 44 -13.84 -26.96 26.20
C PHE A 44 -14.20 -27.02 27.69
N ALA A 45 -15.48 -27.03 28.00
CA ALA A 45 -16.00 -27.11 29.36
C ALA A 45 -15.71 -28.47 30.05
N ALA A 46 -15.49 -29.54 29.29
CA ALA A 46 -15.12 -30.85 29.82
C ALA A 46 -13.75 -30.89 30.54
N ILE A 47 -12.92 -29.84 30.38
CA ILE A 47 -11.62 -29.72 31.08
C ILE A 47 -11.78 -29.34 32.56
N SER A 48 -12.87 -28.65 32.91
CA SER A 48 -13.06 -28.04 34.20
C SER A 48 -14.54 -28.07 34.64
N GLY A 49 -14.78 -27.87 35.90
CA GLY A 49 -16.12 -27.56 36.38
C GLY A 49 -16.65 -26.30 35.74
N GLN A 50 -17.86 -26.35 35.18
CA GLN A 50 -18.51 -25.17 34.61
C GLN A 50 -19.71 -24.75 35.47
N GLN A 51 -19.95 -23.46 35.49
CA GLN A 51 -21.14 -22.85 36.06
C GLN A 51 -21.75 -21.91 35.01
N THR A 52 -23.06 -21.75 35.09
CA THR A 52 -23.79 -20.79 34.31
C THR A 52 -24.21 -19.64 35.21
N VAL A 53 -23.78 -18.43 34.88
CA VAL A 53 -24.14 -17.21 35.60
C VAL A 53 -24.80 -16.21 34.64
N VAL A 54 -25.50 -15.24 35.17
CA VAL A 54 -26.07 -14.14 34.40
C VAL A 54 -25.28 -12.89 34.72
N GLU A 55 -24.57 -12.33 33.74
CA GLU A 55 -23.87 -11.05 33.84
C GLU A 55 -24.49 -10.09 32.83
N ASP A 56 -24.93 -8.91 33.26
CA ASP A 56 -25.51 -7.87 32.40
C ASP A 56 -26.66 -8.39 31.50
N GLY A 57 -27.51 -9.24 32.05
CA GLY A 57 -28.64 -9.85 31.33
C GLY A 57 -28.26 -10.90 30.28
N LYS A 58 -26.98 -11.25 30.16
CA LYS A 58 -26.49 -12.31 29.26
C LYS A 58 -26.14 -13.58 30.04
N THR A 59 -26.42 -14.73 29.47
CA THR A 59 -25.95 -16.00 29.98
C THR A 59 -24.47 -16.19 29.70
N VAL A 60 -23.66 -16.34 30.78
CA VAL A 60 -22.22 -16.54 30.70
C VAL A 60 -21.88 -17.89 31.32
N ILE A 61 -21.06 -18.65 30.62
CA ILE A 61 -20.46 -19.88 31.17
C ILE A 61 -19.13 -19.49 31.81
N VAL A 62 -18.97 -19.78 33.06
CA VAL A 62 -17.72 -19.55 33.80
C VAL A 62 -17.13 -20.88 34.26
N GLY A 63 -15.83 -20.97 34.27
CA GLY A 63 -15.15 -22.13 34.81
C GLY A 63 -13.74 -21.81 35.24
N GLU A 64 -13.17 -22.69 36.04
CA GLU A 64 -11.83 -22.55 36.58
C GLU A 64 -11.02 -23.83 36.29
N ILE A 65 -9.80 -23.64 35.81
CA ILE A 65 -8.84 -24.73 35.69
C ILE A 65 -7.75 -24.47 36.71
N PRO A 66 -7.68 -25.25 37.79
CA PRO A 66 -6.54 -25.15 38.69
C PRO A 66 -5.24 -25.33 37.92
N SER A 67 -4.52 -24.24 37.72
CA SER A 67 -3.38 -24.17 36.83
C SER A 67 -2.39 -23.14 37.32
N TYR A 68 -1.16 -23.26 36.86
CA TYR A 68 -0.19 -22.19 36.97
C TYR A 68 0.40 -21.86 35.62
N ILE A 69 0.80 -20.62 35.47
CA ILE A 69 1.45 -20.13 34.27
C ILE A 69 2.93 -20.02 34.54
N LYS A 70 3.72 -20.53 33.60
CA LYS A 70 5.15 -20.35 33.58
C LYS A 70 5.55 -19.77 32.24
N GLY A 71 6.10 -18.57 32.26
CA GLY A 71 6.73 -17.96 31.10
C GLY A 71 8.22 -18.24 31.09
N ASP A 72 8.76 -18.52 29.93
CA ASP A 72 10.22 -18.62 29.72
C ASP A 72 10.73 -17.45 28.84
N GLY A 73 9.89 -16.41 28.69
CA GLY A 73 10.17 -15.27 27.82
C GLY A 73 9.91 -15.50 26.34
N GLN A 74 9.54 -16.70 25.95
CA GLN A 74 9.30 -17.10 24.56
C GLN A 74 7.85 -17.51 24.33
N LYS A 75 7.24 -18.15 25.32
CA LYS A 75 5.86 -18.61 25.31
C LYS A 75 5.36 -18.78 26.71
N VAL A 76 4.06 -18.84 26.87
CA VAL A 76 3.42 -19.16 28.16
C VAL A 76 2.97 -20.61 28.15
N TYR A 77 3.29 -21.28 29.21
CA TYR A 77 2.85 -22.64 29.49
C TYR A 77 1.71 -22.60 30.50
N ILE A 78 0.64 -23.32 30.19
CA ILE A 78 -0.42 -23.57 31.15
C ILE A 78 -0.27 -25.01 31.67
N PHE A 79 -0.15 -25.13 32.97
CA PHE A 79 -0.03 -26.41 33.64
C PHE A 79 -1.19 -26.61 34.62
N ARG A 80 -1.65 -27.83 34.81
CA ARG A 80 -2.43 -28.21 35.96
C ARG A 80 -1.57 -28.17 37.21
N LEU A 81 -2.20 -28.05 38.40
CA LEU A 81 -1.47 -28.04 39.68
C LEU A 81 -0.63 -29.30 39.94
N ASN A 82 -0.98 -30.44 39.32
CA ASN A 82 -0.19 -31.67 39.37
C ASN A 82 1.03 -31.67 38.45
N GLY A 83 1.38 -30.55 37.81
CA GLY A 83 2.50 -30.43 36.89
C GLY A 83 2.22 -30.87 35.42
N THR A 84 1.02 -31.34 35.12
CA THR A 84 0.66 -31.74 33.76
C THR A 84 0.51 -30.53 32.88
N LYS A 85 1.30 -30.47 31.80
CA LYS A 85 1.23 -29.38 30.83
C LYS A 85 -0.05 -29.49 30.01
N LEU A 86 -0.86 -28.43 30.01
CA LEU A 86 -2.12 -28.35 29.26
C LEU A 86 -1.95 -27.74 27.88
N ALA A 87 -1.26 -26.61 27.81
CA ALA A 87 -1.11 -25.88 26.57
C ALA A 87 0.18 -25.05 26.54
N ASN A 88 0.65 -24.75 25.34
CA ASN A 88 1.55 -23.66 25.03
C ASN A 88 0.75 -22.57 24.34
N ILE A 89 0.93 -21.34 24.76
CA ILE A 89 0.32 -20.18 24.12
C ILE A 89 1.43 -19.31 23.53
N TYR A 90 1.36 -19.06 22.24
CA TYR A 90 2.32 -18.27 21.50
C TYR A 90 1.76 -16.88 21.20
N PRO A 91 2.61 -15.85 21.13
CA PRO A 91 2.17 -14.47 20.92
C PRO A 91 1.43 -14.22 19.60
N ASN A 92 1.72 -15.02 18.58
CA ASN A 92 1.04 -14.95 17.28
C ASN A 92 -0.37 -15.56 17.29
N GLY A 93 -0.89 -15.91 18.46
CA GLY A 93 -2.21 -16.49 18.64
C GLY A 93 -2.31 -17.98 18.39
N MET A 94 -1.20 -18.65 18.20
CA MET A 94 -1.20 -20.10 18.09
C MET A 94 -1.30 -20.72 19.51
N ILE A 95 -2.18 -21.71 19.67
CA ILE A 95 -2.29 -22.53 20.87
C ILE A 95 -1.96 -23.96 20.50
N GLU A 96 -0.97 -24.50 21.15
CA GLU A 96 -0.60 -25.91 21.06
C GLU A 96 -1.09 -26.62 22.32
N VAL A 97 -2.12 -27.45 22.19
CA VAL A 97 -2.73 -28.19 23.32
C VAL A 97 -2.07 -29.56 23.45
N ASN A 98 -1.80 -29.96 24.68
CA ASN A 98 -1.19 -31.27 24.93
C ASN A 98 -2.18 -32.41 24.65
N SER A 99 -1.68 -33.54 24.21
CA SER A 99 -2.41 -34.77 23.83
C SER A 99 -3.18 -35.44 24.98
N ILE A 100 -3.07 -34.98 26.22
CA ILE A 100 -3.78 -35.53 27.39
C ILE A 100 -5.30 -35.30 27.33
N VAL A 101 -5.78 -34.36 26.49
CA VAL A 101 -7.20 -34.12 26.26
C VAL A 101 -7.50 -34.25 24.77
N PRO A 102 -7.54 -35.48 24.21
CA PRO A 102 -7.51 -35.72 22.77
C PRO A 102 -8.65 -35.07 22.00
N ALA A 103 -9.86 -35.06 22.53
CA ALA A 103 -11.01 -34.49 21.87
C ALA A 103 -10.91 -32.96 21.77
N ILE A 104 -10.49 -32.30 22.84
CA ILE A 104 -10.31 -30.84 22.90
C ILE A 104 -9.08 -30.41 22.13
N ALA A 105 -7.98 -31.15 22.28
CA ALA A 105 -6.77 -30.92 21.50
C ALA A 105 -7.04 -30.99 20.01
N LYS A 106 -7.77 -32.01 19.53
CA LYS A 106 -8.13 -32.19 18.14
C LYS A 106 -9.02 -31.07 17.63
N THR A 107 -10.00 -30.63 18.42
CA THR A 107 -10.92 -29.55 18.09
C THR A 107 -10.19 -28.21 18.05
N LEU A 108 -9.41 -27.87 19.09
CA LEU A 108 -8.62 -26.65 19.14
C LEU A 108 -7.52 -26.62 18.09
N MET A 109 -6.83 -27.72 17.84
CA MET A 109 -5.81 -27.81 16.78
C MET A 109 -6.40 -27.70 15.38
N SER A 110 -7.58 -28.25 15.10
CA SER A 110 -8.24 -28.04 13.81
C SER A 110 -8.63 -26.61 13.56
N GLN A 111 -8.93 -25.88 14.62
CA GLN A 111 -9.35 -24.49 14.58
C GLN A 111 -8.19 -23.49 14.69
N THR A 112 -7.11 -23.82 15.37
CA THR A 112 -5.93 -22.95 15.46
C THR A 112 -5.25 -22.66 14.13
N LYS A 113 -5.52 -23.46 13.10
CA LYS A 113 -5.13 -23.11 11.72
C LYS A 113 -5.89 -21.87 11.20
N ASN A 114 -7.08 -21.60 11.73
CA ASN A 114 -8.00 -20.58 11.25
C ASN A 114 -8.27 -19.47 12.25
N TYR A 115 -7.94 -19.63 13.52
CA TYR A 115 -8.26 -18.67 14.58
C TYR A 115 -7.02 -18.02 15.16
N LYS A 116 -7.18 -16.75 15.51
CA LYS A 116 -6.15 -15.95 16.13
C LYS A 116 -6.48 -15.67 17.55
N TYR A 117 -5.50 -15.92 18.34
CA TYR A 117 -5.46 -15.51 19.70
C TYR A 117 -5.12 -14.02 19.75
N SER A 118 -5.98 -13.21 20.36
CA SER A 118 -5.71 -11.78 20.51
C SER A 118 -5.20 -11.53 21.91
N PHE A 119 -3.94 -11.18 22.02
CA PHE A 119 -3.37 -10.69 23.27
C PHE A 119 -3.52 -9.17 23.31
N ARG A 120 -4.49 -8.66 24.09
CA ARG A 120 -4.48 -7.27 24.51
C ARG A 120 -3.85 -7.24 25.88
N GLU A 121 -2.76 -6.56 26.13
CA GLU A 121 -2.08 -6.49 27.43
C GLU A 121 -2.10 -7.83 28.21
N THR A 122 -1.48 -8.83 27.64
CA THR A 122 -1.53 -10.17 28.17
C THR A 122 -0.42 -10.38 29.19
N LEU A 123 -0.65 -11.27 30.14
CA LEU A 123 0.40 -11.77 31.01
C LEU A 123 1.64 -12.23 30.22
N LEU A 124 1.44 -12.81 29.04
CA LEU A 124 2.55 -13.21 28.18
C LEU A 124 3.46 -12.03 27.84
N LYS A 125 2.88 -10.92 27.38
CA LYS A 125 3.66 -9.71 27.04
C LYS A 125 4.25 -9.04 28.28
N SER A 126 3.66 -9.18 29.44
CA SER A 126 4.23 -8.68 30.69
C SER A 126 5.45 -9.48 31.20
N TYR A 127 5.60 -10.75 30.78
CA TYR A 127 6.78 -11.57 31.07
C TYR A 127 7.96 -11.35 30.11
N VAL A 128 7.74 -10.65 29.00
CA VAL A 128 8.75 -10.48 27.95
C VAL A 128 9.60 -9.22 28.06
N PRO A 129 9.15 -8.11 28.70
CA PRO A 129 9.86 -6.81 28.65
C PRO A 129 11.35 -6.90 29.03
N GLU A 130 11.70 -7.69 30.00
CA GLU A 130 13.08 -7.89 30.44
C GLU A 130 13.94 -8.68 29.43
N ARG A 131 13.31 -9.28 28.41
CA ARG A 131 13.93 -10.15 27.41
C ARG A 131 13.77 -9.61 25.99
N VAL A 132 13.22 -8.41 25.82
CA VAL A 132 13.22 -7.70 24.54
C VAL A 132 14.68 -7.39 24.19
N LYS A 133 15.18 -8.00 23.12
CA LYS A 133 16.59 -7.90 22.72
C LYS A 133 16.83 -6.81 21.69
N LEU A 134 15.85 -6.60 20.83
CA LEU A 134 15.87 -5.61 19.77
C LEU A 134 14.98 -4.42 20.16
N SER A 135 15.48 -3.22 19.96
CA SER A 135 14.83 -1.97 20.38
C SER A 135 14.46 -1.06 19.22
N THR A 136 14.47 -1.60 17.99
CA THR A 136 14.11 -0.85 16.79
C THR A 136 13.01 -1.54 16.01
N ASP A 137 12.27 -0.74 15.23
CA ASP A 137 11.45 -1.19 14.11
C ASP A 137 11.95 -0.47 12.86
N LEU A 138 12.78 -1.16 12.09
CA LEU A 138 13.48 -0.56 10.96
C LEU A 138 12.73 -0.71 9.64
N HIS A 139 11.57 -1.39 9.65
CA HIS A 139 10.76 -1.56 8.47
C HIS A 139 9.28 -1.51 8.80
N THR A 140 8.70 -0.32 8.63
CA THR A 140 7.25 -0.14 8.77
C THR A 140 6.74 0.97 7.84
N HIS A 141 5.43 1.00 7.62
CA HIS A 141 4.77 1.95 6.72
C HIS A 141 3.85 2.90 7.49
N GLY A 142 3.87 4.19 7.16
CA GLY A 142 3.13 5.24 7.87
C GLY A 142 1.62 5.00 7.96
N ASN A 143 1.06 4.26 7.03
CA ASN A 143 -0.34 3.93 6.96
C ASN A 143 -0.65 2.49 7.41
N ALA A 144 0.12 1.92 8.36
CA ALA A 144 -0.04 0.55 8.83
C ALA A 144 0.23 0.34 10.33
N ASN A 145 0.54 1.39 11.11
CA ASN A 145 1.12 1.25 12.46
C ASN A 145 0.12 1.20 13.60
N LEU A 146 -1.03 1.86 13.50
CA LEU A 146 -1.96 1.96 14.61
C LEU A 146 -2.98 0.82 14.63
N SER A 147 -3.29 0.33 15.83
CA SER A 147 -4.35 -0.65 16.03
C SER A 147 -5.71 -0.09 15.63
N ALA A 148 -6.65 -0.99 15.30
CA ALA A 148 -8.01 -0.60 14.96
C ALA A 148 -8.68 0.26 16.03
N ASP A 149 -8.43 -0.02 17.31
CA ASP A 149 -9.03 0.73 18.40
C ASP A 149 -8.55 2.17 18.48
N ILE A 150 -7.24 2.39 18.30
CA ILE A 150 -6.68 3.74 18.28
C ILE A 150 -7.18 4.50 17.05
N LEU A 151 -7.24 3.85 15.89
CA LEU A 151 -7.77 4.47 14.66
C LEU A 151 -9.24 4.86 14.81
N ILE A 152 -10.06 4.02 15.43
CA ILE A 152 -11.47 4.32 15.70
C ILE A 152 -11.58 5.52 16.67
N ALA A 153 -10.78 5.53 17.74
CA ALA A 153 -10.76 6.65 18.67
C ALA A 153 -10.31 7.96 18.02
N LEU A 154 -9.25 7.94 17.20
CA LEU A 154 -8.80 9.09 16.42
C LEU A 154 -9.89 9.56 15.45
N ALA A 155 -10.58 8.62 14.80
CA ALA A 155 -11.65 8.92 13.87
C ALA A 155 -12.84 9.64 14.56
N ILE A 156 -13.15 9.27 15.80
CA ILE A 156 -14.16 9.97 16.62
C ILE A 156 -13.63 11.35 17.03
N LYS A 157 -12.42 11.43 17.60
CA LYS A 157 -11.83 12.70 18.06
C LYS A 157 -11.77 13.74 16.93
N HIS A 158 -11.21 13.37 15.80
CA HIS A 158 -11.03 14.27 14.66
C HIS A 158 -12.24 14.34 13.73
N GLN A 159 -13.27 13.56 14.04
CA GLN A 159 -14.54 13.61 13.31
C GLN A 159 -14.34 13.43 11.81
N ILE A 160 -13.70 12.31 11.42
CA ILE A 160 -13.45 12.02 10.02
C ILE A 160 -14.75 11.69 9.27
N ARG A 161 -14.74 11.89 7.96
CA ARG A 161 -15.83 11.44 7.10
C ARG A 161 -15.78 9.93 6.87
N TYR A 162 -16.92 9.27 7.02
CA TYR A 162 -17.05 7.83 6.85
C TYR A 162 -18.02 7.50 5.71
N PRO A 163 -17.60 6.71 4.68
CA PRO A 163 -18.40 6.49 3.48
C PRO A 163 -19.60 5.56 3.71
N LEU A 164 -20.73 5.91 3.15
CA LEU A 164 -21.96 5.08 3.15
C LEU A 164 -21.71 3.69 2.55
N TYR A 165 -20.81 3.58 1.57
CA TYR A 165 -20.43 2.29 1.00
C TYR A 165 -20.02 1.27 2.05
N TYR A 166 -19.18 1.66 3.03
CA TYR A 166 -18.73 0.75 4.09
C TYR A 166 -19.82 0.46 5.11
N ILE A 167 -20.70 1.42 5.38
CA ILE A 167 -21.87 1.20 6.24
C ILE A 167 -22.75 0.10 5.67
N LYS A 168 -23.08 0.17 4.39
CA LYS A 168 -23.86 -0.85 3.68
C LYS A 168 -23.12 -2.19 3.60
N LYS A 169 -21.85 -2.14 3.24
CA LYS A 169 -21.03 -3.36 3.05
C LYS A 169 -20.86 -4.15 4.34
N LEU A 170 -20.65 -3.47 5.46
CA LEU A 170 -20.50 -4.07 6.79
C LEU A 170 -21.86 -4.34 7.48
N LYS A 171 -22.96 -3.93 6.85
CA LYS A 171 -24.30 -3.99 7.45
C LYS A 171 -24.31 -3.34 8.84
N LEU A 172 -23.75 -2.10 8.90
CA LEU A 172 -23.78 -1.32 10.13
C LEU A 172 -25.19 -0.82 10.38
N VAL A 173 -25.57 -0.74 11.64
CA VAL A 173 -26.90 -0.31 12.05
C VAL A 173 -26.94 1.21 12.09
N LEU A 174 -27.96 1.80 11.47
CA LEU A 174 -28.24 3.23 11.44
C LEU A 174 -29.50 3.55 12.23
N THR A 175 -29.55 4.71 12.87
CA THR A 175 -30.79 5.28 13.38
C THR A 175 -31.68 5.77 12.23
N GLU A 176 -32.96 6.02 12.48
CA GLU A 176 -33.85 6.55 11.46
C GLU A 176 -33.40 7.94 10.97
N GLU A 177 -32.89 8.78 11.86
CA GLU A 177 -32.34 10.11 11.52
C GLU A 177 -31.12 9.98 10.59
N GLN A 178 -30.20 9.05 10.88
CA GLN A 178 -29.04 8.78 10.03
C GLN A 178 -29.43 8.24 8.65
N LYS A 179 -30.50 7.43 8.55
CA LYS A 179 -31.02 6.96 7.26
C LYS A 179 -31.55 8.10 6.42
N LEU A 180 -32.38 8.97 7.02
CA LEU A 180 -32.92 10.16 6.33
C LEU A 180 -31.80 11.11 5.87
N PHE A 181 -30.79 11.32 6.71
CA PHE A 181 -29.62 12.11 6.36
C PHE A 181 -28.89 11.54 5.12
N PHE A 182 -28.68 10.24 5.09
CA PHE A 182 -28.04 9.61 3.93
C PHE A 182 -28.89 9.66 2.66
N GLU A 183 -30.20 9.53 2.76
CA GLU A 183 -31.10 9.65 1.61
C GLU A 183 -31.00 11.03 0.98
N ALA A 184 -31.05 12.08 1.79
CA ALA A 184 -30.88 13.46 1.33
C ALA A 184 -29.51 13.69 0.69
N GLN A 185 -28.44 13.24 1.32
CA GLN A 185 -27.09 13.41 0.79
C GLN A 185 -26.86 12.65 -0.51
N ARG A 186 -27.38 11.42 -0.64
CA ARG A 186 -27.27 10.63 -1.87
C ARG A 186 -27.89 11.35 -3.07
N GLU A 187 -29.02 12.02 -2.88
CA GLU A 187 -29.66 12.79 -3.94
C GLU A 187 -28.82 14.01 -4.37
N GLU A 188 -28.18 14.68 -3.42
CA GLU A 188 -27.23 15.78 -3.75
C GLU A 188 -25.99 15.26 -4.47
N VAL A 189 -25.37 14.18 -3.97
CA VAL A 189 -24.21 13.56 -4.60
C VAL A 189 -24.53 13.06 -6.00
N ARG A 190 -25.74 12.51 -6.23
CA ARG A 190 -26.18 12.07 -7.56
C ARG A 190 -26.19 13.21 -8.58
N LYS A 191 -26.55 14.42 -8.17
CA LYS A 191 -26.58 15.61 -9.04
C LYS A 191 -25.18 16.10 -9.42
N THR A 192 -24.18 15.84 -8.59
CA THR A 192 -22.80 16.33 -8.78
C THR A 192 -21.89 15.36 -9.54
N LEU A 193 -22.26 14.07 -9.59
CA LEU A 193 -21.44 13.05 -10.21
C LEU A 193 -21.83 12.80 -11.68
N ASP A 194 -20.82 12.71 -12.53
CA ASP A 194 -21.04 12.14 -13.85
C ASP A 194 -21.15 10.60 -13.73
N LEU A 195 -22.38 10.13 -13.87
CA LEU A 195 -22.74 8.70 -13.79
C LEU A 195 -23.00 8.10 -15.18
N THR A 196 -22.75 8.85 -16.23
CA THR A 196 -23.08 8.48 -17.60
C THR A 196 -22.31 7.23 -18.03
N GLY A 197 -22.99 6.28 -18.66
CA GLY A 197 -22.38 5.01 -19.13
C GLY A 197 -22.08 4.00 -18.02
N LEU A 198 -22.43 4.26 -16.77
CA LEU A 198 -22.29 3.30 -15.68
C LEU A 198 -23.54 2.44 -15.54
N SER A 199 -23.34 1.13 -15.26
CA SER A 199 -24.46 0.29 -14.83
C SER A 199 -25.03 0.79 -13.49
N GLN A 200 -26.31 0.50 -13.22
CA GLN A 200 -26.97 0.90 -11.96
C GLN A 200 -26.13 0.53 -10.73
N LYS A 201 -25.57 -0.68 -10.69
CA LYS A 201 -24.73 -1.15 -9.59
C LYS A 201 -23.47 -0.29 -9.40
N HIS A 202 -22.82 0.11 -10.49
CA HIS A 202 -21.61 0.94 -10.41
C HIS A 202 -21.96 2.39 -10.09
N SER A 203 -23.09 2.90 -10.60
CA SER A 203 -23.59 4.24 -10.24
C SER A 203 -23.93 4.32 -8.76
N ASP A 204 -24.66 3.34 -8.24
CA ASP A 204 -25.00 3.28 -6.80
C ASP A 204 -23.74 3.19 -5.93
N ARG A 205 -22.79 2.35 -6.32
CA ARG A 205 -21.50 2.28 -5.61
C ARG A 205 -20.78 3.63 -5.62
N ARG A 206 -20.69 4.28 -6.77
CA ARG A 206 -20.01 5.58 -6.89
C ARG A 206 -20.69 6.67 -6.07
N ILE A 207 -22.01 6.65 -6.00
CA ILE A 207 -22.77 7.55 -5.11
C ILE A 207 -22.44 7.22 -3.66
N ASP A 208 -22.53 5.96 -3.25
CA ASP A 208 -22.28 5.54 -1.87
C ASP A 208 -20.80 5.78 -1.43
N ASP A 209 -19.83 5.64 -2.33
CA ASP A 209 -18.40 5.97 -2.09
C ASP A 209 -18.16 7.47 -1.86
N ASN A 210 -19.07 8.33 -2.37
CA ASN A 210 -19.00 9.80 -2.26
C ASN A 210 -20.05 10.40 -1.30
N THR A 211 -20.80 9.57 -0.62
CA THR A 211 -21.75 9.97 0.43
C THR A 211 -21.17 9.67 1.78
N PHE A 212 -21.05 10.67 2.65
CA PHE A 212 -20.29 10.55 3.90
C PHE A 212 -21.13 11.04 5.09
N ILE A 213 -20.87 10.42 6.25
CA ILE A 213 -21.29 10.90 7.56
C ILE A 213 -20.07 11.27 8.41
N ASN A 214 -20.22 12.16 9.36
CA ASN A 214 -19.26 12.37 10.42
C ASN A 214 -19.18 11.11 11.28
N PHE A 215 -17.98 10.54 11.43
CA PHE A 215 -17.79 9.27 12.14
C PHE A 215 -18.16 9.36 13.62
N ALA A 216 -17.87 10.52 14.26
CA ALA A 216 -18.28 10.74 15.66
C ALA A 216 -19.82 10.79 15.77
N ASP A 217 -20.50 11.46 14.86
CA ASP A 217 -21.97 11.51 14.78
C ASP A 217 -22.54 10.09 14.59
N PHE A 218 -21.96 9.32 13.67
CA PHE A 218 -22.38 7.95 13.41
C PHE A 218 -22.30 7.05 14.64
N ILE A 219 -21.28 7.21 15.50
CA ILE A 219 -21.09 6.38 16.70
C ILE A 219 -21.80 6.97 17.91
N LEU A 220 -21.61 8.25 18.22
CA LEU A 220 -22.07 8.86 19.48
C LEU A 220 -23.58 9.14 19.48
N ASN A 221 -24.18 9.41 18.33
CA ASN A 221 -25.63 9.56 18.17
C ASN A 221 -26.33 8.24 17.83
N ASN A 222 -25.67 7.11 18.09
CA ASN A 222 -26.20 5.76 17.87
C ASN A 222 -25.68 4.78 18.93
N LEU A 223 -25.74 5.17 20.21
CA LEU A 223 -25.12 4.44 21.31
C LEU A 223 -25.64 3.02 21.49
N GLU A 224 -26.94 2.78 21.24
CA GLU A 224 -27.54 1.45 21.31
C GLU A 224 -26.86 0.43 20.39
N ASN A 225 -26.36 0.87 19.26
CA ASN A 225 -25.70 0.04 18.25
C ASN A 225 -24.18 0.26 18.16
N ALA A 226 -23.64 1.17 18.98
CA ALA A 226 -22.26 1.60 18.90
C ALA A 226 -21.28 0.42 19.04
N THR A 227 -21.48 -0.43 20.05
CA THR A 227 -20.62 -1.59 20.32
C THR A 227 -20.64 -2.60 19.17
N GLU A 228 -21.80 -2.89 18.59
CA GLU A 228 -21.91 -3.78 17.44
C GLU A 228 -21.22 -3.19 16.21
N ASN A 229 -21.49 -1.92 15.91
CA ASN A 229 -20.88 -1.21 14.78
C ASN A 229 -19.36 -1.12 14.91
N ILE A 230 -18.86 -0.74 16.08
CA ILE A 230 -17.41 -0.69 16.38
C ILE A 230 -16.77 -2.06 16.19
N ASN A 231 -17.38 -3.14 16.67
CA ASN A 231 -16.84 -4.49 16.50
C ASN A 231 -16.76 -4.91 15.03
N LYS A 232 -17.77 -4.60 14.22
CA LYS A 232 -17.75 -4.86 12.78
C LYS A 232 -16.64 -4.07 12.07
N ILE A 233 -16.50 -2.79 12.40
CA ILE A 233 -15.44 -1.92 11.85
C ILE A 233 -14.07 -2.43 12.28
N ARG A 234 -13.85 -2.70 13.56
CA ARG A 234 -12.59 -3.25 14.10
C ARG A 234 -12.13 -4.50 13.34
N ARG A 235 -13.05 -5.45 13.09
CA ARG A 235 -12.73 -6.67 12.32
C ARG A 235 -12.39 -6.39 10.87
N SER A 236 -12.90 -5.32 10.30
CA SER A 236 -12.64 -4.93 8.91
C SER A 236 -11.30 -4.22 8.71
N LEU A 237 -10.67 -3.75 9.79
CA LEU A 237 -9.41 -2.98 9.73
C LEU A 237 -8.14 -3.84 9.82
N SER A 238 -8.24 -5.14 10.08
CA SER A 238 -7.07 -6.02 10.18
C SER A 238 -7.00 -7.00 9.02
N LEU A 239 -5.82 -7.18 8.43
CA LEU A 239 -5.54 -8.22 7.43
C LEU A 239 -5.42 -9.58 8.12
N LEU A 240 -6.52 -10.07 8.62
CA LEU A 240 -6.60 -11.39 9.21
C LEU A 240 -7.07 -12.37 8.14
N LYS A 241 -6.46 -13.56 8.10
CA LYS A 241 -6.89 -14.65 7.24
C LYS A 241 -8.25 -15.16 7.73
N GLU A 242 -9.32 -14.78 7.06
CA GLU A 242 -10.69 -15.19 7.37
C GLU A 242 -11.23 -16.02 6.21
N SER A 243 -11.82 -17.17 6.54
CA SER A 243 -12.41 -18.07 5.54
C SER A 243 -13.66 -17.50 4.87
N GLN A 244 -14.32 -16.51 5.49
CA GLN A 244 -15.55 -15.85 5.00
C GLN A 244 -15.51 -14.34 5.27
N ALA A 245 -14.48 -13.67 4.81
CA ALA A 245 -14.40 -12.23 4.96
C ALA A 245 -15.46 -11.53 4.11
N VAL A 246 -16.26 -10.64 4.72
CA VAL A 246 -17.14 -9.70 4.02
C VAL A 246 -16.33 -8.81 3.08
N PHE A 247 -15.08 -8.54 3.44
CA PHE A 247 -14.09 -7.80 2.67
C PHE A 247 -12.97 -8.68 2.16
N THR A 248 -12.54 -8.41 0.95
CA THR A 248 -11.23 -8.84 0.46
C THR A 248 -10.12 -8.12 1.23
N ASN A 249 -8.91 -8.68 1.24
CA ASN A 249 -7.76 -7.99 1.84
C ASN A 249 -7.52 -6.61 1.21
N LEU A 250 -7.79 -6.46 -0.08
CA LEU A 250 -7.68 -5.17 -0.77
C LEU A 250 -8.70 -4.14 -0.24
N GLU A 251 -9.95 -4.54 -0.02
CA GLU A 251 -10.97 -3.65 0.56
C GLU A 251 -10.62 -3.26 2.00
N LYS A 252 -10.04 -4.17 2.79
CA LYS A 252 -9.54 -3.88 4.14
C LYS A 252 -8.38 -2.89 4.12
N LEU A 253 -7.42 -3.09 3.23
CA LEU A 253 -6.33 -2.15 3.00
C LEU A 253 -6.84 -0.76 2.62
N TYR A 254 -7.85 -0.70 1.74
CA TYR A 254 -8.44 0.57 1.33
C TYR A 254 -9.11 1.28 2.50
N LEU A 255 -9.96 0.58 3.27
CA LEU A 255 -10.63 1.14 4.45
C LEU A 255 -9.61 1.63 5.48
N TYR A 256 -8.61 0.81 5.78
CA TYR A 256 -7.56 1.16 6.73
C TYR A 256 -6.79 2.43 6.30
N ARG A 257 -6.25 2.42 5.06
CA ARG A 257 -5.35 3.46 4.56
C ARG A 257 -6.05 4.74 4.15
N TYR A 258 -7.15 4.62 3.41
CA TYR A 258 -7.77 5.79 2.75
C TYR A 258 -8.96 6.37 3.50
N VAL A 259 -9.48 5.68 4.49
CA VAL A 259 -10.51 6.23 5.36
C VAL A 259 -9.92 6.56 6.72
N PHE A 260 -9.44 5.56 7.45
CA PHE A 260 -8.98 5.76 8.82
C PHE A 260 -7.63 6.44 8.93
N THR A 261 -6.59 5.98 8.24
CA THR A 261 -5.24 6.58 8.38
C THR A 261 -5.12 7.93 7.66
N LYS A 262 -5.86 8.14 6.56
CA LYS A 262 -5.91 9.44 5.90
C LYS A 262 -6.66 10.49 6.70
N GLY A 263 -7.67 10.07 7.50
CA GLY A 263 -8.34 10.90 8.48
C GLY A 263 -8.93 12.20 7.91
N VAL A 264 -9.59 12.15 6.74
CA VAL A 264 -10.18 13.35 6.14
C VAL A 264 -11.37 13.79 6.97
N GLU A 265 -11.34 15.03 7.43
CA GLU A 265 -12.40 15.59 8.26
C GLU A 265 -13.77 15.62 7.54
N ALA A 266 -14.82 15.45 8.34
CA ALA A 266 -16.19 15.61 7.85
C ALA A 266 -16.51 17.07 7.55
N SER A 267 -17.51 17.30 6.68
CA SER A 267 -17.95 18.64 6.29
C SER A 267 -18.66 19.40 7.41
N TYR A 268 -19.07 18.71 8.47
CA TYR A 268 -19.67 19.29 9.65
C TYR A 268 -19.08 18.67 10.93
N LYS A 269 -19.12 19.39 12.03
CA LYS A 269 -18.62 18.94 13.33
C LYS A 269 -19.79 18.86 14.33
N ILE A 270 -19.68 17.91 15.25
CA ILE A 270 -20.53 17.82 16.42
C ILE A 270 -19.73 18.17 17.68
N VAL A 271 -20.41 18.57 18.72
CA VAL A 271 -19.77 18.75 20.03
C VAL A 271 -19.51 17.40 20.65
N LEU A 272 -18.24 17.10 20.93
CA LEU A 272 -17.89 15.86 21.63
C LEU A 272 -18.26 16.00 23.11
N PRO A 273 -18.86 14.98 23.73
CA PRO A 273 -19.17 14.98 25.15
C PRO A 273 -17.91 14.90 26.02
N ASP A 274 -17.95 15.38 27.23
CA ASP A 274 -16.84 15.28 28.19
C ASP A 274 -16.58 13.83 28.69
N SER A 275 -17.59 12.98 28.58
CA SER A 275 -17.51 11.55 28.90
C SER A 275 -18.28 10.75 27.85
N PHE A 276 -17.82 9.52 27.59
CA PHE A 276 -18.41 8.66 26.56
C PHE A 276 -19.16 7.50 27.22
N ASP A 277 -20.42 7.35 26.83
CA ASP A 277 -21.27 6.22 27.23
C ASP A 277 -21.24 5.11 26.16
N ILE A 278 -20.04 4.67 25.81
CA ILE A 278 -19.79 3.55 24.93
C ILE A 278 -19.39 2.35 25.82
N GLU A 279 -20.05 1.22 25.65
CA GLU A 279 -19.70 0.00 26.42
C GLU A 279 -18.29 -0.54 26.15
N ASP A 280 -17.66 -0.16 25.03
CA ASP A 280 -16.31 -0.59 24.66
C ASP A 280 -15.26 0.20 25.46
N ARG A 281 -14.76 -0.43 26.53
CA ARG A 281 -13.80 0.19 27.45
C ARG A 281 -12.50 0.64 26.80
N ASP A 282 -12.02 -0.10 25.77
CA ASP A 282 -10.75 0.25 25.12
C ASP A 282 -10.89 1.55 24.32
N ILE A 283 -11.99 1.67 23.55
CA ILE A 283 -12.28 2.90 22.81
C ILE A 283 -12.47 4.07 23.77
N CYS A 284 -13.24 3.89 24.86
CA CYS A 284 -13.42 4.92 25.89
C CYS A 284 -12.10 5.38 26.50
N MET A 285 -11.22 4.44 26.85
CA MET A 285 -9.90 4.74 27.43
C MET A 285 -9.04 5.59 26.46
N TYR A 286 -8.98 5.22 25.18
CA TYR A 286 -8.24 5.99 24.18
C TYR A 286 -8.84 7.37 23.96
N LEU A 287 -10.16 7.45 23.82
CA LEU A 287 -10.86 8.74 23.65
C LEU A 287 -10.66 9.66 24.86
N GLN A 288 -10.81 9.13 26.08
CA GLN A 288 -10.60 9.88 27.31
C GLN A 288 -9.19 10.47 27.34
N LYS A 289 -8.18 9.65 27.05
CA LYS A 289 -6.78 10.10 27.00
C LYS A 289 -6.57 11.18 25.94
N MET A 290 -7.15 10.99 24.74
CA MET A 290 -7.05 11.96 23.65
C MET A 290 -7.70 13.31 24.01
N LEU A 291 -8.82 13.29 24.74
CA LEU A 291 -9.46 14.53 25.22
C LEU A 291 -8.65 15.22 26.33
N GLU A 292 -8.08 14.42 27.23
CA GLU A 292 -7.17 14.95 28.26
C GLU A 292 -5.97 15.65 27.63
N ASP A 293 -5.35 15.01 26.63
CA ASP A 293 -4.26 15.60 25.86
C ASP A 293 -4.68 16.94 25.22
N SER A 294 -5.84 16.99 24.58
CA SER A 294 -6.35 18.22 23.94
C SER A 294 -6.59 19.40 24.92
N ARG A 295 -6.68 19.12 26.22
CA ARG A 295 -6.79 20.16 27.26
C ARG A 295 -5.43 20.67 27.73
N SER A 296 -4.34 19.97 27.39
CA SER A 296 -3.00 20.42 27.72
C SER A 296 -2.52 21.47 26.71
N LYS A 297 -1.65 22.38 27.16
CA LYS A 297 -1.08 23.41 26.27
C LYS A 297 -0.20 22.81 25.18
N GLU A 298 0.44 21.70 25.46
CA GLU A 298 1.41 21.05 24.57
C GLU A 298 0.76 20.27 23.45
N TYR A 299 -0.43 19.70 23.67
CA TYR A 299 -1.15 18.85 22.72
C TYR A 299 -2.50 19.44 22.29
N ALA A 300 -2.75 20.72 22.59
CA ALA A 300 -3.91 21.43 22.07
C ALA A 300 -3.76 21.55 20.55
N ASP A 301 -4.87 21.46 19.87
CA ASP A 301 -4.98 21.71 18.41
C ASP A 301 -4.11 20.80 17.50
N LEU A 302 -3.69 19.64 17.99
CA LEU A 302 -2.99 18.66 17.15
C LEU A 302 -3.88 18.25 15.97
N THR A 303 -3.29 18.25 14.80
CA THR A 303 -3.91 17.68 13.60
C THR A 303 -4.05 16.16 13.70
N PHE A 304 -4.86 15.57 12.84
CA PHE A 304 -5.01 14.12 12.79
C PHE A 304 -3.67 13.39 12.62
N TYR A 305 -2.80 13.91 11.78
CA TYR A 305 -1.50 13.31 11.51
C TYR A 305 -0.54 13.41 12.70
N GLU A 306 -0.52 14.56 13.37
CA GLU A 306 0.29 14.75 14.60
C GLU A 306 -0.15 13.84 15.72
N ASP A 307 -1.45 13.72 15.96
CA ASP A 307 -1.99 12.75 16.92
C ASP A 307 -1.64 11.30 16.53
N THR A 308 -1.69 11.00 15.23
CA THR A 308 -1.26 9.68 14.74
C THR A 308 0.19 9.38 15.13
N LEU A 309 1.10 10.33 14.93
CA LEU A 309 2.52 10.16 15.28
C LEU A 309 2.73 10.06 16.79
N LEU A 310 1.99 10.84 17.58
CA LEU A 310 2.02 10.77 19.04
C LEU A 310 1.62 9.37 19.53
N TRP A 311 0.52 8.84 19.00
CA TRP A 311 0.05 7.50 19.37
C TRP A 311 0.96 6.37 18.86
N ILE A 312 1.59 6.53 17.71
CA ILE A 312 2.65 5.63 17.24
C ILE A 312 3.81 5.61 18.27
N GLY A 313 4.30 6.76 18.69
CA GLY A 313 5.35 6.85 19.70
C GLY A 313 4.97 6.16 21.02
N ARG A 314 3.78 6.42 21.54
CA ARG A 314 3.27 5.80 22.77
C ARG A 314 3.15 4.27 22.66
N GLU A 315 2.67 3.78 21.53
CA GLU A 315 2.56 2.34 21.28
C GLU A 315 3.93 1.67 21.17
N TYR A 316 4.91 2.31 20.57
CA TYR A 316 6.26 1.79 20.52
C TYR A 316 6.98 1.85 21.88
N GLN A 317 6.75 2.90 22.68
CA GLN A 317 7.25 2.97 24.05
C GLN A 317 6.78 1.79 24.90
N LYS A 318 5.50 1.44 24.84
CA LYS A 318 4.92 0.29 25.56
C LYS A 318 5.59 -1.04 25.18
N ARG A 319 6.19 -1.10 23.98
CA ARG A 319 6.88 -2.28 23.45
C ARG A 319 8.39 -2.21 23.53
N HIS A 320 8.91 -1.24 24.29
CA HIS A 320 10.34 -1.01 24.48
C HIS A 320 11.13 -0.71 23.20
N ILE A 321 10.47 -0.26 22.16
CA ILE A 321 11.11 0.26 20.95
C ILE A 321 11.55 1.70 21.21
N LYS A 322 12.78 2.02 20.80
CA LYS A 322 13.40 3.32 20.98
C LYS A 322 13.62 4.07 19.67
N TYR A 323 13.58 3.37 18.56
CA TYR A 323 13.86 3.94 17.25
C TYR A 323 13.01 3.24 16.16
N VAL A 324 12.41 4.04 15.31
CA VAL A 324 11.49 3.57 14.25
C VAL A 324 11.78 4.29 12.95
N GLU A 325 11.78 3.55 11.83
CA GLU A 325 11.85 4.13 10.50
C GLU A 325 10.58 3.85 9.71
N ILE A 326 9.83 4.90 9.45
CA ILE A 326 8.52 4.86 8.79
C ILE A 326 8.67 5.22 7.31
N SER A 327 8.22 4.36 6.43
CA SER A 327 8.15 4.63 4.99
C SER A 327 6.84 5.34 4.62
N ASP A 328 6.93 6.49 3.91
CA ASP A 328 5.76 7.27 3.52
C ASP A 328 5.84 7.81 2.09
N THR A 329 4.76 7.63 1.33
CA THR A 329 4.65 8.07 -0.07
C THR A 329 4.33 9.55 -0.22
N THR A 330 3.93 10.25 0.83
CA THR A 330 3.60 11.67 0.78
C THR A 330 4.85 12.51 0.60
N LEU A 331 5.98 12.06 1.15
CA LEU A 331 7.27 12.77 1.07
C LEU A 331 7.86 12.86 -0.35
N VAL A 332 7.35 12.11 -1.31
CA VAL A 332 7.76 12.22 -2.72
C VAL A 332 6.76 13.01 -3.58
N LYS A 333 5.80 13.68 -2.98
CA LYS A 333 4.87 14.58 -3.66
C LYS A 333 5.47 15.99 -3.75
N ARG A 334 5.25 16.65 -4.89
CA ARG A 334 5.71 18.02 -5.14
C ARG A 334 4.72 19.10 -4.73
N ASP A 335 3.67 18.71 -4.06
CA ASP A 335 2.60 19.61 -3.65
C ASP A 335 2.72 20.01 -2.16
N ILE A 336 1.79 20.83 -1.74
CA ILE A 336 1.66 21.29 -0.36
C ILE A 336 1.55 20.14 0.65
N SER A 337 1.18 18.92 0.20
CA SER A 337 1.01 17.77 1.10
C SER A 337 2.32 17.36 1.75
N ALA A 338 3.42 17.32 0.97
CA ALA A 338 4.76 17.01 1.50
C ALA A 338 5.25 18.11 2.46
N ALA A 339 5.13 19.37 2.06
CA ALA A 339 5.55 20.51 2.89
C ALA A 339 4.76 20.56 4.22
N ARG A 340 3.45 20.36 4.17
CA ARG A 340 2.60 20.30 5.37
C ARG A 340 2.94 19.11 6.26
N MET A 341 3.19 17.94 5.67
CA MET A 341 3.61 16.76 6.43
C MET A 341 4.92 17.02 7.18
N LEU A 342 5.89 17.67 6.54
CA LEU A 342 7.16 18.01 7.17
C LEU A 342 7.00 19.06 8.28
N GLU A 343 6.16 20.07 8.10
CA GLU A 343 5.79 21.01 9.16
C GLU A 343 5.27 20.28 10.40
N GLN A 344 4.30 19.37 10.21
CA GLN A 344 3.71 18.57 11.28
C GLN A 344 4.75 17.64 11.95
N ILE A 345 5.65 17.03 11.17
CA ILE A 345 6.74 16.21 11.69
C ILE A 345 7.65 17.03 12.61
N HIS A 346 8.07 18.21 12.15
CA HIS A 346 8.94 19.09 12.94
C HIS A 346 8.26 19.63 14.20
N HIS A 347 6.94 19.80 14.18
CA HIS A 347 6.17 20.22 15.33
C HIS A 347 6.04 19.09 16.37
N ILE A 348 5.60 17.90 15.96
CA ILE A 348 5.18 16.86 16.93
C ILE A 348 6.33 15.94 17.39
N LEU A 349 7.33 15.63 16.54
CA LEU A 349 8.32 14.61 16.91
C LEU A 349 9.25 15.00 18.07
N PRO A 350 9.60 16.27 18.31
CA PRO A 350 10.28 16.67 19.53
C PRO A 350 9.46 16.35 20.78
N LEU A 351 8.14 16.56 20.75
CA LEU A 351 7.22 16.24 21.84
C LEU A 351 7.10 14.73 22.03
N VAL A 352 6.94 13.97 20.95
CA VAL A 352 6.93 12.49 20.99
C VAL A 352 8.21 11.97 21.63
N LYS A 353 9.38 12.49 21.23
CA LYS A 353 10.66 12.09 21.80
C LYS A 353 10.77 12.42 23.29
N ALA A 354 10.31 13.60 23.69
CA ALA A 354 10.33 14.03 25.10
C ALA A 354 9.41 13.15 25.98
N GLU A 355 8.21 12.83 25.50
CA GLU A 355 7.25 12.04 26.25
C GLU A 355 7.62 10.55 26.29
N THR A 356 7.95 9.97 25.13
CA THR A 356 8.04 8.52 24.95
C THR A 356 9.47 7.97 24.94
N GLY A 357 10.44 8.82 24.69
CA GLY A 357 11.81 8.39 24.44
C GLY A 357 12.03 7.75 23.06
N VAL A 358 11.00 7.68 22.20
CA VAL A 358 11.07 7.07 20.88
C VAL A 358 11.53 8.06 19.82
N ASP A 359 12.55 7.69 19.06
CA ASP A 359 12.98 8.42 17.86
C ASP A 359 12.26 7.90 16.62
N ILE A 360 11.53 8.75 15.93
CA ILE A 360 10.87 8.43 14.67
C ILE A 360 11.62 9.11 13.52
N ARG A 361 11.91 8.36 12.48
CA ARG A 361 12.50 8.83 11.22
C ARG A 361 11.70 8.33 10.04
N PHE A 362 11.93 8.94 8.87
CA PHE A 362 11.17 8.63 7.68
C PHE A 362 12.06 8.18 6.51
N LEU A 363 11.49 7.28 5.72
CA LEU A 363 11.98 6.91 4.41
C LEU A 363 10.97 7.39 3.37
N THR A 364 11.47 8.02 2.31
CA THR A 364 10.63 8.43 1.18
C THR A 364 10.25 7.22 0.35
N ALA A 365 8.96 6.88 0.30
CA ALA A 365 8.50 5.70 -0.42
C ALA A 365 8.20 6.00 -1.89
N ILE A 366 8.89 5.30 -2.78
CA ILE A 366 8.73 5.38 -4.23
C ILE A 366 8.10 4.08 -4.72
N ARG A 367 6.92 4.16 -5.32
CA ARG A 367 6.21 2.97 -5.79
C ARG A 367 6.76 2.48 -7.12
N ARG A 368 6.96 1.17 -7.25
CA ARG A 368 7.37 0.50 -8.50
C ARG A 368 6.33 0.67 -9.59
N ILE A 369 5.05 0.49 -9.23
CA ILE A 369 3.93 0.85 -10.08
C ILE A 369 2.98 1.70 -9.27
N PRO A 370 2.44 2.76 -9.86
CA PRO A 370 1.27 3.40 -9.34
C PRO A 370 0.14 2.37 -9.32
N LEU A 371 -0.33 1.94 -8.14
CA LEU A 371 -1.51 1.09 -8.04
C LEU A 371 -2.70 1.83 -8.66
N THR A 372 -3.11 1.39 -9.85
CA THR A 372 -4.26 1.94 -10.60
C THR A 372 -5.58 1.85 -9.83
N LEU A 373 -5.58 1.12 -8.71
CA LEU A 373 -6.71 0.95 -7.80
C LEU A 373 -6.90 2.13 -6.84
N VAL A 374 -5.92 3.00 -6.71
CA VAL A 374 -5.97 4.17 -5.84
C VAL A 374 -6.24 5.41 -6.68
N LYS A 375 -7.50 5.69 -6.85
CA LYS A 375 -8.04 6.69 -7.78
C LYS A 375 -7.46 8.11 -7.73
N ASN A 376 -6.77 8.53 -6.67
CA ASN A 376 -6.42 9.93 -6.46
C ASN A 376 -4.93 10.21 -6.20
N ASP A 377 -4.09 9.19 -6.03
CA ASP A 377 -2.67 9.40 -5.71
C ASP A 377 -1.74 9.24 -6.92
N ILE A 378 -2.30 8.87 -8.08
CA ILE A 378 -1.53 8.68 -9.29
C ILE A 378 -2.04 9.67 -10.32
N THR A 379 -1.49 10.83 -10.27
CA THR A 379 -1.56 11.77 -11.39
C THR A 379 -0.50 11.38 -12.39
N SER A 380 -0.93 11.13 -13.63
CA SER A 380 -0.16 11.21 -14.89
C SER A 380 1.33 10.78 -14.90
N GLY A 381 1.86 10.57 -16.06
CA GLY A 381 3.20 10.12 -16.41
C GLY A 381 4.42 10.86 -15.83
N ASN A 382 4.23 11.82 -14.94
CA ASN A 382 5.29 12.57 -14.27
C ASN A 382 5.63 12.06 -12.86
N TYR A 383 4.96 11.00 -12.36
CA TYR A 383 5.14 10.54 -10.99
C TYR A 383 6.60 10.30 -10.59
N LEU A 384 7.39 9.58 -11.41
CA LEU A 384 8.78 9.29 -11.10
C LEU A 384 9.67 10.54 -11.12
N THR A 385 9.43 11.42 -12.08
CA THR A 385 10.13 12.73 -12.19
C THR A 385 9.79 13.60 -10.98
N ASP A 386 8.52 13.68 -10.63
CA ASP A 386 8.06 14.45 -9.47
C ASP A 386 8.62 13.88 -8.17
N ALA A 387 8.69 12.55 -8.06
CA ALA A 387 9.29 11.88 -6.90
C ALA A 387 10.79 12.21 -6.77
N ILE A 388 11.56 12.20 -7.86
CA ILE A 388 12.98 12.57 -7.85
C ILE A 388 13.16 14.03 -7.43
N ARG A 389 12.35 14.94 -7.98
CA ARG A 389 12.42 16.38 -7.65
C ARG A 389 12.12 16.63 -6.17
N ALA A 390 11.03 16.03 -5.66
CA ALA A 390 10.70 16.13 -4.25
C ALA A 390 11.82 15.53 -3.38
N LEU A 391 12.37 14.39 -3.78
CA LEU A 391 13.43 13.71 -3.06
C LEU A 391 14.71 14.56 -2.94
N LYS A 392 15.12 15.28 -4.01
CA LYS A 392 16.27 16.21 -4.00
C LYS A 392 16.12 17.34 -2.97
N VAL A 393 14.90 17.67 -2.58
CA VAL A 393 14.60 18.66 -1.55
C VAL A 393 14.51 17.99 -0.17
N VAL A 394 13.66 16.99 -0.02
CA VAL A 394 13.37 16.41 1.30
C VAL A 394 14.53 15.56 1.86
N CYS A 395 15.49 15.15 1.03
CA CYS A 395 16.69 14.44 1.51
C CYS A 395 17.55 15.26 2.48
N LYS A 396 17.38 16.58 2.50
CA LYS A 396 18.08 17.49 3.41
C LYS A 396 17.44 17.57 4.79
N ASP A 397 16.20 17.06 4.94
CA ASP A 397 15.48 17.09 6.20
C ASP A 397 16.12 16.16 7.25
N PRO A 398 16.29 16.58 8.50
CA PRO A 398 16.89 15.76 9.55
C PRO A 398 16.04 14.52 9.88
N TYR A 399 14.71 14.58 9.72
CA TYR A 399 13.82 13.44 9.96
C TYR A 399 13.76 12.46 8.81
N VAL A 400 14.27 12.83 7.62
CA VAL A 400 14.27 11.97 6.43
C VAL A 400 15.65 11.32 6.26
N VAL A 401 15.71 9.99 6.42
CA VAL A 401 16.96 9.24 6.51
C VAL A 401 17.24 8.32 5.31
N GLY A 402 16.30 8.24 4.37
CA GLY A 402 16.50 7.37 3.22
C GLY A 402 15.34 7.36 2.23
N SER A 403 15.49 6.51 1.25
CA SER A 403 14.48 6.16 0.24
C SER A 403 14.10 4.69 0.33
N ASP A 404 12.86 4.37 -0.07
CA ASP A 404 12.31 3.03 -0.05
C ASP A 404 11.57 2.73 -1.35
N PHE A 405 11.94 1.65 -2.02
CA PHE A 405 11.27 1.19 -3.23
C PHE A 405 10.22 0.15 -2.88
N VAL A 406 8.95 0.58 -2.93
CA VAL A 406 7.78 -0.19 -2.50
C VAL A 406 6.89 -0.61 -3.67
N GLY A 407 5.87 -1.40 -3.42
CA GLY A 407 4.84 -1.82 -4.37
C GLY A 407 4.99 -3.28 -4.79
N GLU A 408 4.04 -3.73 -5.61
CA GLU A 408 3.93 -5.14 -6.00
C GLU A 408 5.21 -5.66 -6.66
N GLU A 409 5.78 -6.72 -6.09
CA GLU A 409 7.06 -7.28 -6.53
C GLU A 409 6.98 -8.05 -7.87
N ILE A 410 5.79 -8.28 -8.39
CA ILE A 410 5.60 -8.73 -9.77
C ILE A 410 6.24 -7.77 -10.79
N ASN A 411 6.47 -6.52 -10.38
CA ASN A 411 7.09 -5.49 -11.18
C ASN A 411 8.59 -5.47 -10.94
N ASP A 412 9.34 -5.61 -12.03
CA ASP A 412 10.79 -5.69 -11.98
C ASP A 412 11.40 -4.37 -11.47
N ILE A 413 12.26 -4.46 -10.46
CA ILE A 413 12.98 -3.28 -9.92
C ILE A 413 13.82 -2.57 -11.01
N ALA A 414 14.19 -3.27 -12.09
CA ALA A 414 14.91 -2.68 -13.21
C ALA A 414 14.15 -1.52 -13.89
N GLU A 415 12.83 -1.49 -13.76
CA GLU A 415 12.01 -0.40 -14.30
C GLU A 415 12.29 0.94 -13.60
N LEU A 416 12.83 0.90 -12.38
CA LEU A 416 13.23 2.07 -11.59
C LEU A 416 14.72 2.40 -11.70
N LYS A 417 15.46 1.80 -12.66
CA LYS A 417 16.91 2.03 -12.85
C LYS A 417 17.28 3.50 -12.86
N GLY A 418 16.49 4.34 -13.55
CA GLY A 418 16.74 5.77 -13.61
C GLY A 418 16.62 6.47 -12.28
N VAL A 419 15.58 6.14 -11.51
CA VAL A 419 15.36 6.70 -10.17
C VAL A 419 16.48 6.25 -9.23
N ILE A 420 16.85 4.97 -9.28
CA ILE A 420 17.97 4.42 -8.49
C ILE A 420 19.26 5.19 -8.81
N LYS A 421 19.55 5.40 -10.11
CA LYS A 421 20.72 6.15 -10.53
C LYS A 421 20.74 7.58 -9.98
N GLU A 422 19.62 8.29 -10.07
CA GLU A 422 19.52 9.65 -9.50
C GLU A 422 19.77 9.66 -7.99
N ILE A 423 19.18 8.70 -7.25
CA ILE A 423 19.42 8.61 -5.81
C ILE A 423 20.87 8.30 -5.50
N VAL A 424 21.48 7.35 -6.20
CA VAL A 424 22.89 6.95 -6.00
C VAL A 424 23.83 8.11 -6.31
N THR A 425 23.63 8.80 -7.44
CA THR A 425 24.56 9.82 -7.93
C THR A 425 24.34 11.20 -7.35
N GLN A 426 23.12 11.59 -7.00
CA GLN A 426 22.80 12.95 -6.56
C GLN A 426 22.58 13.06 -5.04
N ILE A 427 22.20 11.97 -4.38
CA ILE A 427 21.90 11.98 -2.93
C ILE A 427 22.93 11.17 -2.16
N ALA A 428 23.00 9.85 -2.40
CA ALA A 428 23.89 8.98 -1.63
C ALA A 428 25.39 9.25 -1.87
N SER A 429 25.75 9.88 -3.00
CA SER A 429 27.12 10.36 -3.23
C SER A 429 27.53 11.51 -2.30
N LYS A 430 26.55 12.27 -1.78
CA LYS A 430 26.75 13.43 -0.90
C LYS A 430 26.47 13.11 0.56
N ASP A 431 25.50 12.23 0.82
CA ASP A 431 25.12 11.74 2.15
C ASP A 431 25.44 10.24 2.26
N LYS A 432 26.62 9.93 2.81
CA LYS A 432 27.06 8.53 3.04
C LYS A 432 26.16 7.76 4.01
N ASN A 433 25.33 8.46 4.78
CA ASN A 433 24.40 7.88 5.75
C ASN A 433 22.99 7.67 5.18
N TRP A 434 22.76 8.11 3.93
CA TRP A 434 21.49 7.91 3.25
C TRP A 434 21.20 6.44 3.05
N THR A 435 20.04 5.98 3.55
CA THR A 435 19.59 4.60 3.40
C THR A 435 18.89 4.41 2.04
N ILE A 436 19.31 3.42 1.27
CA ILE A 436 18.56 2.95 0.10
C ILE A 436 17.91 1.63 0.47
N ARG A 437 16.60 1.62 0.74
CA ARG A 437 15.83 0.42 0.99
C ARG A 437 15.11 -0.05 -0.26
N VAL A 438 15.11 -1.35 -0.49
CA VAL A 438 14.39 -1.97 -1.61
C VAL A 438 13.60 -3.16 -1.07
N HIS A 439 12.28 -3.16 -1.28
CA HIS A 439 11.49 -4.37 -1.07
C HIS A 439 11.88 -5.39 -2.13
N ALA A 440 12.49 -6.49 -1.74
CA ALA A 440 12.89 -7.54 -2.67
C ALA A 440 12.86 -8.91 -2.00
N GLY A 441 12.34 -9.90 -2.72
CA GLY A 441 12.14 -11.25 -2.19
C GLY A 441 10.94 -11.35 -1.24
N GLU A 442 9.95 -10.48 -1.33
CA GLU A 442 8.72 -10.55 -0.54
C GLU A 442 7.84 -11.73 -0.96
N ASN A 443 7.74 -11.97 -2.25
CA ASN A 443 7.02 -13.10 -2.81
C ASN A 443 7.87 -13.84 -3.86
N ASP A 444 7.36 -14.94 -4.40
CA ASP A 444 8.13 -15.81 -5.31
C ASP A 444 8.01 -15.44 -6.79
N SER A 445 7.40 -14.32 -7.12
CA SER A 445 7.17 -13.88 -8.50
C SER A 445 8.48 -13.56 -9.23
N LEU A 446 9.43 -12.90 -8.55
CA LEU A 446 10.72 -12.48 -9.11
C LEU A 446 11.89 -12.82 -8.16
N LYS A 447 12.27 -14.07 -8.09
CA LYS A 447 13.35 -14.55 -7.21
C LYS A 447 14.74 -13.95 -7.47
N GLY A 448 14.94 -13.31 -8.62
CA GLY A 448 16.16 -12.59 -8.97
C GLY A 448 16.21 -11.14 -8.49
N ASN A 449 15.13 -10.62 -7.89
CA ASN A 449 14.97 -9.20 -7.59
C ASN A 449 16.00 -8.66 -6.59
N MET A 450 16.39 -9.46 -5.59
CA MET A 450 17.45 -9.08 -4.65
C MET A 450 18.80 -8.85 -5.35
N ALA A 451 19.23 -9.83 -6.16
CA ALA A 451 20.49 -9.72 -6.91
C ALA A 451 20.46 -8.54 -7.90
N LYS A 452 19.32 -8.35 -8.57
CA LYS A 452 19.11 -7.26 -9.52
C LYS A 452 19.14 -5.90 -8.84
N ALA A 453 18.55 -5.74 -7.66
CA ALA A 453 18.59 -4.50 -6.91
C ALA A 453 20.03 -4.09 -6.56
N ILE A 454 20.86 -5.03 -6.10
CA ILE A 454 22.28 -4.79 -5.84
C ILE A 454 23.00 -4.39 -7.13
N GLN A 455 22.81 -5.16 -8.20
CA GLN A 455 23.42 -4.89 -9.51
C GLN A 455 23.07 -3.48 -10.05
N LEU A 456 21.82 -3.05 -9.91
CA LEU A 456 21.40 -1.72 -10.39
C LEU A 456 22.09 -0.59 -9.62
N ILE A 457 22.38 -0.78 -8.34
CA ILE A 457 23.15 0.19 -7.56
C ILE A 457 24.61 0.17 -8.01
N GLU A 458 25.23 -1.02 -8.17
CA GLU A 458 26.59 -1.16 -8.71
C GLU A 458 26.77 -0.43 -10.05
N GLU A 459 25.84 -0.66 -10.98
CA GLU A 459 25.83 -0.03 -12.32
C GLU A 459 25.59 1.49 -12.28
N SER A 460 25.09 2.02 -11.17
CA SER A 460 24.74 3.43 -11.00
C SER A 460 25.84 4.25 -10.34
N LEU A 461 26.88 3.60 -9.80
CA LEU A 461 27.96 4.28 -9.09
C LEU A 461 28.75 5.24 -9.98
N LEU A 462 29.13 6.38 -9.42
CA LEU A 462 30.09 7.27 -10.04
C LEU A 462 31.52 6.68 -9.93
N PRO A 463 32.44 7.05 -10.82
CA PRO A 463 33.83 6.61 -10.70
C PRO A 463 34.42 6.93 -9.33
N GLY A 464 34.87 5.91 -8.62
CA GLY A 464 35.44 6.02 -7.27
C GLY A 464 34.44 6.16 -6.13
N GLN A 465 33.12 6.15 -6.42
CA GLN A 465 32.09 6.16 -5.38
C GLN A 465 32.03 4.80 -4.68
N GLN A 466 32.01 4.83 -3.35
CA GLN A 466 31.75 3.64 -2.55
C GLN A 466 30.28 3.21 -2.70
N PHE A 467 30.01 1.91 -2.55
CA PHE A 467 28.65 1.39 -2.53
C PHE A 467 27.84 2.04 -1.40
N PRO A 468 26.67 2.61 -1.68
CA PRO A 468 25.87 3.30 -0.69
C PRO A 468 25.27 2.33 0.34
N TYR A 469 24.84 2.86 1.48
CA TYR A 469 24.20 2.05 2.51
C TYR A 469 22.87 1.51 2.01
N MET A 470 22.83 0.20 1.79
CA MET A 470 21.67 -0.50 1.23
C MET A 470 21.03 -1.44 2.24
N ARG A 471 19.70 -1.46 2.25
CA ARG A 471 18.91 -2.47 2.96
C ARG A 471 17.89 -3.13 2.04
N ILE A 472 17.64 -4.39 2.24
CA ILE A 472 16.64 -5.17 1.49
C ILE A 472 15.54 -5.59 2.45
N GLY A 473 14.33 -5.12 2.19
CA GLY A 473 13.12 -5.52 2.89
C GLY A 473 12.66 -6.91 2.46
N HIS A 474 12.19 -7.71 3.41
CA HIS A 474 11.70 -9.08 3.30
C HIS A 474 12.76 -10.14 3.07
N GLY A 475 13.50 -10.14 1.97
CA GLY A 475 14.54 -11.14 1.70
C GLY A 475 14.10 -12.60 1.80
N LEU A 476 12.79 -12.90 1.69
CA LEU A 476 12.18 -14.20 1.89
C LEU A 476 12.45 -15.14 0.71
N TYR A 477 12.34 -14.61 -0.51
CA TYR A 477 12.54 -15.38 -1.74
C TYR A 477 13.74 -14.87 -2.53
N CYS A 478 14.66 -15.77 -2.81
CA CYS A 478 15.82 -15.52 -3.66
C CYS A 478 16.18 -16.81 -4.43
N ALA A 479 17.26 -16.76 -5.21
CA ALA A 479 17.87 -17.96 -5.76
C ALA A 479 18.23 -18.91 -4.63
N ASN A 480 18.10 -20.23 -4.87
CA ASN A 480 18.46 -21.22 -3.87
C ASN A 480 19.93 -21.03 -3.42
N LEU A 481 20.13 -20.70 -2.15
CA LEU A 481 21.41 -20.31 -1.56
C LEU A 481 22.50 -21.40 -1.66
N LYS A 482 22.12 -22.65 -1.96
CA LYS A 482 23.04 -23.74 -2.21
C LYS A 482 23.55 -23.81 -3.65
N THR A 483 22.89 -23.13 -4.58
CA THR A 483 23.30 -23.05 -5.97
C THR A 483 24.44 -22.06 -6.17
N ARG A 484 25.05 -22.06 -7.35
CA ARG A 484 26.05 -21.05 -7.74
C ARG A 484 25.49 -19.63 -7.65
N GLN A 485 24.32 -19.39 -8.22
CA GLN A 485 23.66 -18.08 -8.18
C GLN A 485 23.34 -17.61 -6.75
N GLY A 486 22.89 -18.54 -5.88
CA GLY A 486 22.63 -18.22 -4.49
C GLY A 486 23.91 -17.88 -3.70
N LYS A 487 25.01 -18.54 -3.98
CA LYS A 487 26.33 -18.22 -3.38
C LYS A 487 26.86 -16.88 -3.86
N GLU A 488 26.77 -16.61 -5.16
CA GLU A 488 27.12 -15.29 -5.74
C GLU A 488 26.29 -14.16 -5.11
N LEU A 489 24.99 -14.38 -4.84
CA LEU A 489 24.16 -13.43 -4.11
C LEU A 489 24.67 -13.19 -2.68
N LEU A 490 24.99 -14.25 -1.93
CA LEU A 490 25.51 -14.12 -0.56
C LEU A 490 26.86 -13.38 -0.54
N GLU A 491 27.74 -13.66 -1.52
CA GLU A 491 29.01 -12.96 -1.67
C GLU A 491 28.79 -11.46 -1.91
N LYS A 492 27.89 -11.08 -2.82
CA LYS A 492 27.55 -9.67 -3.09
C LYS A 492 26.94 -8.95 -1.87
N ILE A 493 26.04 -9.62 -1.15
CA ILE A 493 25.47 -9.07 0.08
C ILE A 493 26.57 -8.77 1.11
N LYS A 494 27.53 -9.67 1.27
CA LYS A 494 28.69 -9.48 2.17
C LYS A 494 29.64 -8.40 1.69
N GLU A 495 30.01 -8.44 0.40
CA GLU A 495 30.94 -7.48 -0.21
C GLU A 495 30.48 -6.04 -0.01
N HIS A 496 29.18 -5.81 -0.10
CA HIS A 496 28.58 -4.47 0.01
C HIS A 496 27.94 -4.17 1.37
N ASP A 497 28.11 -5.06 2.34
CA ASP A 497 27.50 -4.97 3.69
C ASP A 497 25.98 -4.64 3.63
N VAL A 498 25.26 -5.30 2.72
CA VAL A 498 23.81 -5.11 2.55
C VAL A 498 23.07 -5.72 3.74
N VAL A 499 22.23 -4.93 4.37
CA VAL A 499 21.42 -5.39 5.52
C VAL A 499 20.08 -5.93 5.05
N LEU A 500 19.70 -7.09 5.56
CA LEU A 500 18.39 -7.70 5.31
C LEU A 500 17.41 -7.38 6.44
N GLU A 501 16.21 -6.94 6.10
CA GLU A 501 15.14 -6.60 7.04
C GLU A 501 14.03 -7.66 6.99
N PHE A 502 13.66 -8.22 8.12
CA PHE A 502 12.72 -9.34 8.18
C PHE A 502 11.43 -9.00 8.91
N GLN A 503 10.30 -9.40 8.31
CA GLN A 503 8.93 -9.14 8.73
C GLN A 503 8.15 -10.46 8.78
N MET A 504 8.21 -11.16 9.91
CA MET A 504 7.63 -12.51 10.05
C MET A 504 6.13 -12.53 9.86
N SER A 505 5.44 -11.65 10.54
CA SER A 505 3.98 -11.64 10.58
C SER A 505 3.38 -11.22 9.24
N SER A 506 3.91 -10.19 8.58
CA SER A 506 3.39 -9.73 7.30
C SER A 506 3.52 -10.81 6.23
N ASN A 507 4.65 -11.51 6.18
CA ASN A 507 4.90 -12.60 5.23
C ASN A 507 3.85 -13.73 5.36
N VAL A 508 3.42 -14.05 6.58
CA VAL A 508 2.34 -15.03 6.81
C VAL A 508 0.97 -14.46 6.47
N ARG A 509 0.72 -13.20 6.85
CA ARG A 509 -0.59 -12.53 6.67
C ARG A 509 -0.91 -12.29 5.19
N LEU A 510 0.08 -11.96 4.40
CA LEU A 510 -0.03 -11.77 2.95
C LEU A 510 0.00 -13.08 2.18
N ASN A 511 0.06 -14.23 2.88
CA ASN A 511 0.20 -15.58 2.29
C ASN A 511 1.49 -15.79 1.50
N ASN A 512 2.49 -14.97 1.71
CA ASN A 512 3.79 -15.12 1.09
C ASN A 512 4.55 -16.32 1.69
N LEU A 513 4.30 -16.65 2.95
CA LEU A 513 4.90 -17.78 3.65
C LEU A 513 3.83 -18.57 4.43
N ILE A 514 3.72 -19.86 4.16
CA ILE A 514 2.77 -20.75 4.82
C ILE A 514 3.32 -21.26 6.17
N ASP A 515 4.62 -21.53 6.24
CA ASP A 515 5.29 -22.11 7.40
C ASP A 515 6.52 -21.28 7.78
N LEU A 516 6.41 -20.55 8.90
CA LEU A 516 7.49 -19.69 9.41
C LEU A 516 8.83 -20.42 9.61
N ARG A 517 8.81 -21.72 9.88
CA ARG A 517 10.04 -22.51 10.06
C ARG A 517 10.87 -22.62 8.79
N LYS A 518 10.30 -22.34 7.63
CA LYS A 518 10.95 -22.32 6.32
C LYS A 518 11.56 -20.96 5.96
N HIS A 519 11.43 -19.97 6.85
CA HIS A 519 11.99 -18.66 6.62
C HIS A 519 13.52 -18.69 6.54
N PRO A 520 14.15 -18.02 5.57
CA PRO A 520 15.59 -18.14 5.31
C PRO A 520 16.48 -17.39 6.30
N LEU A 521 15.94 -16.55 7.20
CA LEU A 521 16.70 -15.72 8.13
C LEU A 521 17.82 -16.47 8.84
N LYS A 522 17.53 -17.68 9.36
CA LYS A 522 18.54 -18.45 10.08
C LYS A 522 19.72 -18.85 9.19
N THR A 523 19.45 -19.13 7.92
CA THR A 523 20.51 -19.41 6.93
C THR A 523 21.35 -18.15 6.66
N TYR A 524 20.75 -16.98 6.61
CA TYR A 524 21.49 -15.72 6.46
C TYR A 524 22.37 -15.44 7.68
N LEU A 525 21.85 -15.57 8.89
CA LEU A 525 22.63 -15.40 10.13
C LEU A 525 23.80 -16.38 10.25
N GLN A 526 23.59 -17.63 9.80
CA GLN A 526 24.65 -18.66 9.76
C GLN A 526 25.72 -18.39 8.71
N ASN A 527 25.40 -17.57 7.71
CA ASN A 527 26.34 -17.08 6.70
C ASN A 527 26.88 -15.69 7.03
N ASP A 528 26.74 -15.20 8.28
CA ASP A 528 27.20 -13.91 8.75
C ASP A 528 26.69 -12.73 7.93
N ILE A 529 25.45 -12.80 7.45
CA ILE A 529 24.76 -11.70 6.80
C ILE A 529 24.12 -10.81 7.86
N SER A 530 24.28 -9.50 7.70
CA SER A 530 23.69 -8.48 8.55
C SER A 530 22.16 -8.51 8.44
N CYS A 531 21.46 -8.75 9.56
CA CYS A 531 20.01 -8.91 9.59
C CYS A 531 19.40 -8.03 10.69
N VAL A 532 18.25 -7.44 10.42
CA VAL A 532 17.46 -6.68 11.38
C VAL A 532 15.97 -7.02 11.27
N MET A 533 15.19 -6.54 12.22
CA MET A 533 13.75 -6.80 12.30
C MET A 533 12.94 -5.57 11.90
N GLY A 534 11.77 -5.81 11.34
CA GLY A 534 10.72 -4.83 11.14
C GLY A 534 9.34 -5.47 11.27
N THR A 535 8.29 -4.66 11.47
CA THR A 535 6.91 -5.13 11.60
C THR A 535 6.12 -5.04 10.31
N ASP A 536 6.60 -4.28 9.33
CA ASP A 536 5.91 -3.90 8.10
C ASP A 536 4.62 -3.07 8.34
N GLY A 537 4.04 -3.17 9.53
CA GLY A 537 2.85 -2.43 9.92
C GLY A 537 2.05 -3.15 10.99
N CYS A 538 2.45 -3.01 12.22
CA CYS A 538 1.91 -3.75 13.36
C CYS A 538 0.37 -3.62 13.49
N GLY A 539 -0.20 -2.46 13.22
CA GLY A 539 -1.64 -2.24 13.32
C GLY A 539 -2.43 -2.98 12.24
N LEU A 540 -1.98 -2.89 11.00
CA LEU A 540 -2.63 -3.53 9.86
C LEU A 540 -2.57 -5.06 9.93
N TYR A 541 -1.42 -5.61 10.35
CA TYR A 541 -1.22 -7.05 10.47
C TYR A 541 -1.66 -7.61 11.84
N GLY A 542 -2.12 -6.76 12.77
CA GLY A 542 -2.58 -7.18 14.09
C GLY A 542 -1.50 -7.88 14.90
N THR A 543 -0.30 -7.34 14.88
CA THR A 543 0.92 -7.84 15.53
C THR A 543 1.71 -6.66 16.12
N ASP A 544 2.84 -6.90 16.72
CA ASP A 544 3.76 -5.86 17.15
C ASP A 544 5.21 -6.37 17.20
N SER A 545 6.15 -5.49 17.57
CA SER A 545 7.57 -5.81 17.65
C SER A 545 7.92 -6.92 18.63
N ILE A 546 7.13 -7.08 19.70
CA ILE A 546 7.31 -8.20 20.64
C ILE A 546 6.90 -9.50 19.98
N ASP A 547 5.76 -9.52 19.28
CA ASP A 547 5.31 -10.70 18.54
C ASP A 547 6.32 -11.13 17.48
N GLU A 548 6.95 -10.18 16.77
CA GLU A 548 8.02 -10.46 15.80
C GLU A 548 9.21 -11.14 16.49
N GLN A 549 9.70 -10.58 17.59
CA GLN A 549 10.84 -11.16 18.33
C GLN A 549 10.52 -12.54 18.90
N LEU A 550 9.31 -12.74 19.41
CA LEU A 550 8.86 -14.04 19.89
C LEU A 550 8.69 -15.04 18.74
N ALA A 551 8.30 -14.60 17.54
CA ALA A 551 8.27 -15.44 16.36
C ALA A 551 9.68 -15.91 15.96
N LEU A 552 10.68 -15.03 15.98
CA LEU A 552 12.08 -15.38 15.75
C LEU A 552 12.54 -16.47 16.71
N THR A 553 12.24 -16.32 18.00
CA THR A 553 12.65 -17.28 19.02
C THR A 553 11.87 -18.60 18.93
N ASN A 554 10.55 -18.55 18.79
CA ASN A 554 9.71 -19.73 18.89
C ASN A 554 9.70 -20.60 17.62
N PHE A 555 9.69 -19.96 16.44
CA PHE A 555 9.58 -20.67 15.17
C PHE A 555 10.94 -20.92 14.52
N LEU A 556 11.80 -19.90 14.47
CA LEU A 556 13.11 -20.00 13.84
C LEU A 556 14.20 -20.49 14.81
N LYS A 557 13.90 -20.51 16.11
CA LYS A 557 14.87 -20.92 17.13
C LYS A 557 16.16 -20.08 17.04
N VAL A 558 16.01 -18.78 16.84
CA VAL A 558 17.12 -17.83 16.88
C VAL A 558 17.74 -17.86 18.27
N SER A 559 19.03 -18.11 18.33
CA SER A 559 19.79 -18.21 19.59
C SER A 559 20.12 -16.82 20.16
N ASP A 560 20.58 -16.79 21.42
CA ASP A 560 21.04 -15.54 22.05
C ASP A 560 22.26 -14.95 21.31
N GLU A 561 23.13 -15.78 20.76
CA GLU A 561 24.27 -15.36 19.95
C GLU A 561 23.80 -14.74 18.63
N GLU A 562 22.86 -15.38 17.93
CA GLU A 562 22.27 -14.87 16.69
C GLU A 562 21.52 -13.55 16.94
N PHE A 563 20.78 -13.42 18.05
CA PHE A 563 20.21 -12.14 18.47
C PHE A 563 21.28 -11.08 18.76
N GLY A 564 22.41 -11.48 19.37
CA GLY A 564 23.55 -10.61 19.58
C GLY A 564 24.12 -10.04 18.28
N LYS A 565 24.19 -10.86 17.22
CA LYS A 565 24.58 -10.40 15.87
C LYS A 565 23.57 -9.37 15.33
N MET A 566 22.27 -9.65 15.41
CA MET A 566 21.22 -8.71 14.98
C MET A 566 21.29 -7.41 15.78
N LYS A 567 21.50 -7.47 17.07
CA LYS A 567 21.64 -6.29 17.95
C LYS A 567 22.86 -5.46 17.59
N ALA A 568 23.97 -6.07 17.27
CA ALA A 568 25.16 -5.34 16.84
C ALA A 568 24.90 -4.55 15.53
N VAL A 569 24.17 -5.11 14.58
CA VAL A 569 23.75 -4.40 13.35
C VAL A 569 22.82 -3.24 13.69
N GLU A 570 21.84 -3.48 14.57
CA GLU A 570 20.92 -2.43 15.05
C GLU A 570 21.71 -1.26 15.69
N ASP A 571 22.69 -1.55 16.55
CA ASP A 571 23.49 -0.55 17.23
C ASP A 571 24.32 0.29 16.26
N VAL A 572 24.86 -0.32 15.20
CA VAL A 572 25.57 0.39 14.12
C VAL A 572 24.61 1.35 13.38
N ILE A 573 23.40 0.89 13.08
CA ILE A 573 22.38 1.72 12.42
C ILE A 573 21.99 2.90 13.30
N LEU A 574 21.74 2.65 14.59
CA LEU A 574 21.39 3.70 15.55
C LEU A 574 22.50 4.76 15.67
N ALA A 575 23.75 4.34 15.76
CA ALA A 575 24.88 5.26 15.83
C ALA A 575 24.98 6.14 14.58
N ARG A 576 24.87 5.54 13.39
CA ARG A 576 24.88 6.20 12.10
C ARG A 576 23.75 7.23 12.00
N GLN A 577 22.53 6.84 12.34
CA GLN A 577 21.37 7.72 12.23
C GLN A 577 21.38 8.86 13.27
N LYS A 578 21.95 8.65 14.44
CA LYS A 578 22.16 9.70 15.44
C LYS A 578 23.13 10.77 14.93
N GLU A 579 24.25 10.36 14.33
CA GLU A 579 25.22 11.27 13.73
C GLU A 579 24.60 12.05 12.56
N ASN A 580 23.90 11.35 11.66
CA ASN A 580 23.23 11.95 10.52
C ASN A 580 22.18 12.99 10.94
N PHE A 581 21.37 12.67 11.94
CA PHE A 581 20.35 13.57 12.47
C PHE A 581 20.97 14.84 13.05
N ALA A 582 22.03 14.72 13.82
CA ALA A 582 22.71 15.88 14.41
C ALA A 582 23.27 16.82 13.32
N GLN A 583 23.93 16.27 12.30
CA GLN A 583 24.47 17.06 11.20
C GLN A 583 23.38 17.73 10.38
N LYS A 584 22.38 16.95 9.94
CA LYS A 584 21.26 17.49 9.16
C LYS A 584 20.45 18.54 9.93
N SER A 585 20.25 18.36 11.25
CA SER A 585 19.53 19.32 12.07
C SER A 585 20.24 20.68 12.10
N TYR A 586 21.56 20.69 12.19
CA TYR A 586 22.34 21.92 12.14
C TYR A 586 22.23 22.59 10.75
N ASP A 587 22.46 21.84 9.68
CA ASP A 587 22.41 22.36 8.31
C ASP A 587 20.99 22.85 7.96
N PHE A 588 19.96 22.12 8.39
CA PHE A 588 18.57 22.50 8.18
C PHE A 588 18.20 23.78 8.93
N ALA A 589 18.61 23.92 10.20
CA ALA A 589 18.33 25.13 10.98
C ALA A 589 18.95 26.38 10.34
N VAL A 590 20.17 26.25 9.79
CA VAL A 590 20.82 27.33 9.05
C VAL A 590 20.06 27.64 7.75
N ALA A 591 19.64 26.62 7.02
CA ALA A 591 18.92 26.81 5.75
C ALA A 591 17.50 27.36 5.94
N LEU A 592 16.82 26.98 7.03
CA LEU A 592 15.46 27.42 7.36
C LEU A 592 15.40 28.93 7.62
N GLY A 593 16.34 29.47 8.41
CA GLY A 593 16.33 30.88 8.84
C GLY A 593 15.05 31.21 9.61
N ASP A 594 14.42 32.35 9.25
CA ASP A 594 13.21 32.85 9.90
C ASP A 594 11.91 32.29 9.28
N ARG A 595 12.01 31.38 8.32
CA ARG A 595 10.82 30.78 7.64
C ARG A 595 10.22 29.68 8.47
N THR A 596 8.90 29.41 8.28
CA THR A 596 8.29 28.16 8.72
C THR A 596 8.82 26.99 7.88
N VAL A 597 8.69 25.78 8.40
CA VAL A 597 9.12 24.58 7.68
C VAL A 597 8.32 24.40 6.39
N GLN A 598 7.02 24.69 6.44
CA GLN A 598 6.16 24.64 5.26
C GLN A 598 6.57 25.67 4.20
N GLU A 599 6.83 26.91 4.58
CA GLU A 599 7.30 27.95 3.65
C GLU A 599 8.61 27.55 2.99
N TYR A 600 9.59 27.10 3.79
CA TYR A 600 10.87 26.64 3.28
C TYR A 600 10.71 25.55 2.21
N TYR A 601 9.91 24.50 2.51
CA TYR A 601 9.73 23.40 1.57
C TYR A 601 8.91 23.79 0.34
N MET A 602 7.92 24.66 0.47
CA MET A 602 7.19 25.16 -0.69
C MET A 602 8.10 25.93 -1.64
N GLU A 603 8.98 26.79 -1.11
CA GLU A 603 9.96 27.53 -1.92
C GLU A 603 10.96 26.57 -2.59
N GLU A 604 11.53 25.63 -1.84
CA GLU A 604 12.52 24.69 -2.38
C GLU A 604 11.91 23.76 -3.45
N LEU A 605 10.69 23.28 -3.23
CA LEU A 605 9.95 22.47 -4.21
C LEU A 605 9.60 23.30 -5.46
N GLN A 606 9.29 24.59 -5.30
CA GLN A 606 9.02 25.47 -6.43
C GLN A 606 10.27 25.76 -7.26
N LYS A 607 11.43 25.95 -6.63
CA LYS A 607 12.72 26.11 -7.34
C LYS A 607 13.02 24.90 -8.25
N GLN A 608 12.68 23.69 -7.82
CA GLN A 608 12.82 22.50 -8.65
C GLN A 608 11.88 22.48 -9.87
N ASN A 609 10.86 23.37 -9.91
CA ASN A 609 9.97 23.49 -11.08
C ASN A 609 10.59 24.35 -12.18
N GLU A 610 11.47 25.28 -11.83
CA GLU A 610 12.13 26.19 -12.77
C GLU A 610 13.25 25.47 -13.55
N ASP A 611 13.82 24.40 -12.98
CA ASP A 611 14.80 23.52 -13.63
C ASP A 611 14.19 22.48 -14.60
N ILE A 612 12.98 22.75 -15.11
CA ILE A 612 12.17 21.82 -15.94
C ILE A 612 12.91 21.33 -17.19
N CYS A 613 13.77 22.14 -17.77
CA CYS A 613 14.47 21.81 -19.02
C CYS A 613 15.45 20.65 -18.89
N ASP A 614 16.10 20.47 -17.72
CA ASP A 614 17.19 19.50 -17.59
C ASP A 614 16.72 18.09 -17.17
N VAL A 615 15.66 17.97 -16.42
CA VAL A 615 15.19 16.66 -15.90
C VAL A 615 14.39 15.86 -16.96
N GLU A 616 13.59 16.51 -17.79
CA GLU A 616 12.98 15.83 -18.93
C GLU A 616 14.04 15.30 -19.91
N PHE A 617 15.11 16.04 -20.07
CA PHE A 617 16.26 15.63 -20.89
C PHE A 617 17.05 14.46 -20.30
N GLU A 618 17.16 14.36 -18.96
CA GLU A 618 17.93 13.31 -18.30
C GLU A 618 17.22 11.96 -18.27
N ILE A 619 15.88 11.92 -18.16
CA ILE A 619 15.09 10.69 -18.33
C ILE A 619 15.29 10.11 -19.74
N HIS A 620 15.53 10.98 -20.73
CA HIS A 620 15.85 10.57 -22.10
C HIS A 620 17.31 10.12 -22.31
N LYS A 621 18.20 10.36 -21.34
CA LYS A 621 19.63 9.98 -21.39
C LYS A 621 19.90 8.52 -20.95
N PHE A 622 18.89 7.69 -20.76
CA PHE A 622 19.15 6.27 -20.49
C PHE A 622 19.97 5.64 -21.63
N PRO A 623 21.01 4.86 -21.28
CA PRO A 623 21.86 4.20 -22.27
C PRO A 623 21.08 3.30 -23.24
N SER A 624 19.85 2.93 -22.89
CA SER A 624 18.94 2.12 -23.69
C SER A 624 18.36 2.84 -24.93
N TYR A 625 18.43 4.19 -24.98
CA TYR A 625 17.79 4.97 -26.07
C TYR A 625 18.73 5.80 -26.97
N PRO A 626 20.02 5.53 -27.13
CA PRO A 626 20.88 6.36 -27.98
C PRO A 626 20.44 6.42 -29.44
N VAL A 627 19.65 5.40 -29.88
CA VAL A 627 19.18 5.28 -31.28
C VAL A 627 18.03 6.23 -31.60
N PHE A 628 17.32 6.74 -30.58
CA PHE A 628 16.12 7.56 -30.79
C PHE A 628 16.32 9.06 -30.60
N LYS A 629 17.50 9.53 -30.19
CA LYS A 629 17.76 10.96 -29.97
C LYS A 629 17.34 11.86 -31.14
N GLU A 630 17.47 11.35 -32.36
CA GLU A 630 17.12 12.09 -33.58
C GLU A 630 15.64 11.98 -33.97
N LYS A 631 14.91 11.04 -33.37
CA LYS A 631 13.49 10.78 -33.67
C LYS A 631 12.51 11.16 -32.56
N VAL A 632 13.00 11.69 -31.46
CA VAL A 632 12.12 12.20 -30.39
C VAL A 632 11.67 13.59 -30.80
N ILE A 633 10.40 13.73 -31.08
CA ILE A 633 9.81 14.99 -31.51
C ILE A 633 8.48 15.23 -30.82
N GLU A 634 8.09 16.48 -30.73
CA GLU A 634 6.74 16.84 -30.28
C GLU A 634 5.71 16.50 -31.35
N LEU A 635 4.51 16.14 -30.87
CA LEU A 635 3.39 15.87 -31.76
C LEU A 635 2.91 17.18 -32.40
N PRO A 636 2.60 17.22 -33.72
CA PRO A 636 2.19 18.44 -34.39
C PRO A 636 0.87 19.00 -33.84
N TRP A 637 0.79 20.32 -33.62
CA TRP A 637 -0.40 20.98 -33.12
C TRP A 637 -1.37 21.42 -34.21
N ASP A 638 -0.90 21.52 -35.41
CA ASP A 638 -1.62 21.98 -36.62
C ASP A 638 -2.34 20.84 -37.35
N LYS A 639 -2.14 19.59 -36.91
CA LYS A 639 -2.78 18.41 -37.49
C LYS A 639 -3.66 17.69 -36.45
N TYR A 640 -4.66 16.94 -36.93
CA TYR A 640 -5.58 16.19 -36.10
C TYR A 640 -5.08 14.75 -35.85
N PRO A 641 -5.01 14.30 -34.57
CA PRO A 641 -4.50 12.97 -34.26
C PRO A 641 -5.55 11.88 -34.47
N ILE A 642 -5.13 10.80 -35.10
CA ILE A 642 -5.85 9.55 -35.25
C ILE A 642 -5.09 8.45 -34.50
N VAL A 643 -5.65 7.97 -33.42
CA VAL A 643 -5.05 6.93 -32.59
C VAL A 643 -5.48 5.56 -33.09
N ILE A 644 -4.51 4.72 -33.44
CA ILE A 644 -4.73 3.32 -33.80
C ILE A 644 -4.26 2.44 -32.65
N ALA A 645 -5.20 1.76 -32.01
CA ALA A 645 -4.91 0.92 -30.86
C ALA A 645 -5.31 -0.54 -31.12
N GLY A 646 -4.32 -1.43 -31.02
CA GLY A 646 -4.50 -2.86 -31.29
C GLY A 646 -3.35 -3.68 -30.72
N GLY A 647 -2.38 -4.03 -31.53
CA GLY A 647 -1.32 -4.97 -31.16
C GLY A 647 -0.43 -4.58 -29.99
N SER A 648 -0.18 -3.28 -29.76
CA SER A 648 0.64 -2.80 -28.65
C SER A 648 0.01 -3.00 -27.27
N PHE A 649 -1.28 -3.17 -27.22
CA PHE A 649 -2.04 -3.31 -25.99
C PHE A 649 -2.36 -4.78 -25.63
N ASN A 650 -1.67 -5.73 -26.26
CA ASN A 650 -1.82 -7.16 -26.02
C ASN A 650 -0.65 -7.74 -25.24
N SER A 651 -0.93 -8.52 -24.21
CA SER A 651 0.06 -9.41 -23.61
C SER A 651 0.32 -10.61 -24.52
N GLY A 652 1.55 -10.78 -24.92
CA GLY A 652 2.25 -11.88 -25.65
C GLY A 652 1.53 -12.93 -26.49
N ASN A 653 0.29 -13.31 -26.23
CA ASN A 653 -0.36 -14.51 -26.81
C ASN A 653 -1.61 -14.25 -27.64
N VAL A 654 -1.96 -13.01 -27.95
CA VAL A 654 -3.16 -12.70 -28.73
C VAL A 654 -2.83 -12.66 -30.23
N SER A 655 -3.76 -13.14 -31.05
CA SER A 655 -3.61 -13.19 -32.51
C SER A 655 -3.17 -11.83 -33.06
N LYS A 656 -1.99 -11.81 -33.67
CA LYS A 656 -1.45 -10.64 -34.37
C LYS A 656 -2.03 -10.50 -35.77
N LYS A 657 -3.05 -11.28 -36.15
CA LYS A 657 -3.63 -11.33 -37.44
C LYS A 657 -4.75 -10.28 -37.56
N VAL A 658 -4.57 -9.33 -38.44
CA VAL A 658 -5.59 -8.33 -38.78
C VAL A 658 -6.62 -8.99 -39.71
N SER A 659 -7.91 -8.85 -39.40
CA SER A 659 -9.01 -9.35 -40.22
C SER A 659 -9.03 -8.62 -41.57
N ASP A 660 -9.62 -9.24 -42.60
CA ASP A 660 -9.73 -8.59 -43.91
C ASP A 660 -10.70 -7.39 -43.90
N ALA A 661 -11.69 -7.41 -42.97
CA ALA A 661 -12.58 -6.26 -42.73
C ALA A 661 -11.80 -5.08 -42.12
N ASP A 662 -11.00 -5.36 -41.06
CA ASP A 662 -10.16 -4.32 -40.46
C ASP A 662 -9.11 -3.75 -41.45
N LYS A 663 -8.50 -4.60 -42.29
CA LYS A 663 -7.60 -4.14 -43.35
C LYS A 663 -8.27 -3.19 -44.34
N LYS A 664 -9.51 -3.51 -44.75
CA LYS A 664 -10.28 -2.64 -45.64
C LYS A 664 -10.54 -1.28 -45.00
N LEU A 665 -10.92 -1.27 -43.70
CA LEU A 665 -11.11 -0.02 -42.94
C LEU A 665 -9.82 0.79 -42.85
N LEU A 666 -8.71 0.16 -42.43
CA LEU A 666 -7.41 0.84 -42.31
C LEU A 666 -6.91 1.37 -43.63
N GLN A 667 -7.13 0.61 -44.72
CA GLN A 667 -6.80 1.06 -46.07
C GLN A 667 -7.66 2.26 -46.49
N ALA A 668 -8.95 2.24 -46.18
CA ALA A 668 -9.84 3.34 -46.49
C ALA A 668 -9.46 4.64 -45.73
N LEU A 669 -8.96 4.53 -44.48
CA LEU A 669 -8.39 5.68 -43.76
C LEU A 669 -7.16 6.24 -44.47
N LEU A 670 -6.25 5.37 -44.97
CA LEU A 670 -5.05 5.78 -45.68
C LEU A 670 -5.35 6.35 -47.08
N ASP A 671 -6.45 5.96 -47.70
CA ASP A 671 -6.86 6.40 -49.03
C ASP A 671 -7.74 7.65 -49.02
N GLY A 672 -8.55 7.80 -47.94
CA GLY A 672 -9.58 8.82 -47.84
C GLY A 672 -9.20 10.07 -47.08
N LEU A 673 -8.14 10.04 -46.25
CA LEU A 673 -7.74 11.16 -45.42
C LEU A 673 -6.59 11.99 -46.03
N ASP A 674 -6.49 13.25 -45.60
CA ASP A 674 -5.48 14.18 -46.05
C ASP A 674 -4.24 14.19 -45.15
N PRO A 675 -3.06 13.78 -45.65
CA PRO A 675 -1.84 13.76 -44.84
C PRO A 675 -1.39 15.12 -44.30
N GLU A 676 -1.84 16.23 -44.90
CA GLU A 676 -1.53 17.57 -44.43
C GLU A 676 -2.41 17.99 -43.25
N LYS A 677 -3.55 17.33 -43.01
CA LYS A 677 -4.50 17.66 -41.95
C LYS A 677 -4.52 16.71 -40.80
N VAL A 678 -4.12 15.47 -40.98
CA VAL A 678 -4.14 14.44 -39.96
C VAL A 678 -2.80 13.77 -39.76
N PHE A 679 -2.58 13.16 -38.61
CA PHE A 679 -1.43 12.30 -38.33
C PHE A 679 -1.88 11.08 -37.52
N PHE A 680 -1.14 9.99 -37.68
CA PHE A 680 -1.43 8.77 -36.92
C PHE A 680 -0.58 8.64 -35.65
N VAL A 681 -1.19 8.12 -34.61
CA VAL A 681 -0.51 7.79 -33.34
C VAL A 681 -0.70 6.31 -33.06
N VAL A 682 0.40 5.62 -32.84
CA VAL A 682 0.45 4.17 -32.59
C VAL A 682 1.20 3.86 -31.30
N GLY A 683 1.08 2.64 -30.81
CA GLY A 683 1.83 2.17 -29.65
C GLY A 683 3.22 1.63 -30.04
N HIS A 684 3.93 1.11 -29.07
CA HIS A 684 5.36 0.74 -29.16
C HIS A 684 5.64 -0.65 -29.76
N LYS A 685 4.68 -1.57 -29.76
CA LYS A 685 4.94 -2.96 -30.21
C LYS A 685 4.97 -3.12 -31.73
N LEU A 686 4.33 -2.24 -32.47
CA LEU A 686 4.16 -2.32 -33.93
C LEU A 686 3.72 -3.73 -34.36
N SER A 687 2.57 -4.16 -33.88
CA SER A 687 1.98 -5.45 -34.23
C SER A 687 0.50 -5.29 -34.62
N GLY A 688 -0.03 -6.22 -35.40
CA GLY A 688 -1.44 -6.17 -35.77
C GLY A 688 -1.80 -4.91 -36.58
N HIS A 689 -2.85 -4.21 -36.14
CA HIS A 689 -3.42 -3.03 -36.79
C HIS A 689 -2.43 -1.86 -36.90
N GLU A 690 -1.66 -1.63 -35.80
CA GLU A 690 -0.64 -0.58 -35.77
C GLU A 690 0.47 -0.83 -36.78
N LYS A 691 0.92 -2.08 -36.88
CA LYS A 691 1.91 -2.49 -37.89
C LYS A 691 1.38 -2.27 -39.31
N TYR A 692 0.11 -2.59 -39.53
CA TYR A 692 -0.53 -2.44 -40.86
C TYR A 692 -0.49 -0.98 -41.34
N ILE A 693 -0.85 -0.02 -40.49
CA ILE A 693 -0.83 1.41 -40.77
C ILE A 693 0.60 1.87 -41.16
N VAL A 694 1.61 1.46 -40.37
CA VAL A 694 3.00 1.86 -40.60
C VAL A 694 3.56 1.29 -41.90
N GLU A 695 3.27 0.03 -42.21
CA GLU A 695 3.76 -0.65 -43.42
C GLU A 695 3.07 -0.18 -44.69
N ASN A 696 1.83 0.27 -44.64
CA ASN A 696 1.04 0.73 -45.75
C ASN A 696 0.89 2.27 -45.79
N ASN A 697 1.73 2.99 -45.05
CA ASN A 697 1.69 4.45 -45.00
C ASN A 697 1.78 5.12 -46.35
N LYS A 698 0.89 6.08 -46.63
CA LYS A 698 0.78 6.86 -47.87
C LYS A 698 1.15 8.34 -47.71
N GLY A 699 2.21 8.61 -46.92
CA GLY A 699 2.71 9.96 -46.75
C GLY A 699 2.23 10.64 -45.44
N PHE A 700 1.51 9.94 -44.59
CA PHE A 700 1.10 10.47 -43.32
C PHE A 700 2.25 10.55 -42.31
N ASP A 701 2.26 11.56 -41.49
CA ASP A 701 3.09 11.60 -40.28
C ASP A 701 2.58 10.54 -39.30
N ILE A 702 3.43 9.59 -38.91
CA ILE A 702 3.13 8.55 -37.93
C ILE A 702 4.06 8.70 -36.72
N TYR A 703 3.50 8.74 -35.55
CA TYR A 703 4.22 8.85 -34.29
C TYR A 703 3.91 7.65 -33.39
N ALA A 704 4.92 7.13 -32.71
CA ALA A 704 4.72 6.11 -31.68
C ALA A 704 4.88 6.72 -30.29
N ILE A 705 3.92 6.46 -29.40
CA ILE A 705 4.08 6.70 -27.97
C ILE A 705 4.67 5.42 -27.36
N ILE A 706 5.84 5.52 -26.73
CA ILE A 706 6.62 4.39 -26.23
C ILE A 706 6.87 4.50 -24.74
N PRO A 707 6.99 3.37 -24.01
CA PRO A 707 7.39 3.39 -22.60
C PRO A 707 8.78 4.00 -22.41
N ALA A 708 9.01 4.61 -21.25
CA ALA A 708 10.30 5.18 -20.90
C ALA A 708 11.42 4.12 -20.84
N LEU A 709 11.08 2.91 -20.40
CA LEU A 709 11.99 1.76 -20.41
C LEU A 709 11.48 0.72 -21.39
N MET A 710 12.29 0.38 -22.33
CA MET A 710 11.91 -0.51 -23.43
C MET A 710 13.05 -1.48 -23.78
N ASP A 711 12.69 -2.70 -24.19
CA ASP A 711 13.64 -3.72 -24.62
C ASP A 711 14.42 -3.24 -25.88
N ALA A 712 15.74 -3.44 -25.87
CA ALA A 712 16.64 -3.06 -26.96
C ALA A 712 16.25 -3.65 -28.33
N LYS A 713 15.64 -4.84 -28.36
CA LYS A 713 15.14 -5.48 -29.59
C LYS A 713 13.92 -4.74 -30.15
N GLN A 714 13.03 -4.28 -29.29
CA GLN A 714 11.86 -3.47 -29.67
C GLN A 714 12.32 -2.09 -30.14
N ILE A 715 13.29 -1.47 -29.46
CA ILE A 715 13.89 -0.20 -29.85
C ILE A 715 14.44 -0.30 -31.26
N LYS A 716 15.26 -1.33 -31.53
CA LYS A 716 15.85 -1.56 -32.85
C LYS A 716 14.79 -1.77 -33.96
N ARG A 717 13.66 -2.39 -33.58
CA ARG A 717 12.53 -2.56 -34.52
C ARG A 717 11.85 -1.25 -34.84
N LEU A 718 11.58 -0.41 -33.83
CA LEU A 718 10.96 0.90 -34.00
C LEU A 718 11.86 1.84 -34.81
N SER A 719 13.17 1.82 -34.59
CA SER A 719 14.12 2.68 -35.32
C SER A 719 14.16 2.42 -36.83
N LYS A 720 13.74 1.22 -37.25
CA LYS A 720 13.67 0.81 -38.66
C LYS A 720 12.29 1.02 -39.28
N ALA A 721 11.29 1.38 -38.50
CA ALA A 721 9.94 1.57 -38.99
C ALA A 721 9.80 2.91 -39.73
N ASN A 722 8.90 2.94 -40.74
CA ASN A 722 8.59 4.15 -41.48
C ASN A 722 7.69 5.07 -40.67
N MET A 723 8.30 5.76 -39.67
CA MET A 723 7.60 6.71 -38.79
C MET A 723 8.33 8.06 -38.81
N LYS A 724 7.57 9.13 -38.63
CA LYS A 724 8.08 10.49 -38.48
C LYS A 724 8.90 10.65 -37.21
N GLY A 725 8.42 10.11 -36.10
CA GLY A 725 9.10 10.20 -34.84
C GLY A 725 8.48 9.35 -33.72
N ILE A 726 9.03 9.51 -32.53
CA ILE A 726 8.55 8.87 -31.35
C ILE A 726 8.35 9.90 -30.24
N ARG A 727 7.36 9.66 -29.37
CA ARG A 727 7.18 10.36 -28.11
C ARG A 727 7.45 9.37 -26.99
N ILE A 728 8.42 9.66 -26.15
CA ILE A 728 8.74 8.81 -25.02
C ILE A 728 7.82 9.18 -23.85
N SER A 729 7.11 8.17 -23.37
CA SER A 729 6.27 8.27 -22.18
C SER A 729 7.13 8.37 -20.91
N THR A 730 6.63 9.04 -19.90
CA THR A 730 7.18 8.98 -18.54
C THR A 730 6.79 7.70 -17.81
N GLU A 731 5.81 6.95 -18.33
CA GLU A 731 5.44 5.64 -17.81
C GLU A 731 6.48 4.58 -18.20
N SER A 732 7.03 3.90 -17.20
CA SER A 732 8.06 2.89 -17.39
C SER A 732 7.52 1.55 -17.92
N GLN A 733 6.20 1.34 -17.85
CA GLN A 733 5.56 0.07 -18.14
C GLN A 733 4.59 0.14 -19.31
N GLU A 734 4.50 -0.97 -20.05
CA GLU A 734 3.52 -1.14 -21.12
C GLU A 734 2.07 -0.99 -20.64
N MET A 735 1.76 -1.42 -19.42
CA MET A 735 0.41 -1.34 -18.85
C MET A 735 -0.03 0.09 -18.50
N GLY A 736 0.90 1.00 -18.24
CA GLY A 736 0.63 2.41 -17.93
C GLY A 736 0.60 3.31 -19.16
N ILE A 737 0.99 2.82 -20.34
CA ILE A 737 1.17 3.65 -21.52
C ILE A 737 -0.09 4.40 -22.00
N TYR A 738 -1.28 3.87 -21.70
CA TYR A 738 -2.54 4.54 -22.00
C TYR A 738 -2.68 5.92 -21.32
N LYS A 739 -2.02 6.12 -20.17
CA LYS A 739 -1.99 7.41 -19.49
C LYS A 739 -1.20 8.47 -20.27
N SER A 740 -0.14 8.03 -20.95
CA SER A 740 0.62 8.92 -21.82
C SER A 740 -0.18 9.33 -23.04
N PHE A 741 -1.01 8.45 -23.58
CA PHE A 741 -1.99 8.83 -24.60
C PHE A 741 -3.01 9.85 -24.06
N ASN A 742 -3.47 9.70 -22.82
CA ASN A 742 -4.34 10.67 -22.19
C ASN A 742 -3.65 12.05 -22.11
N TYR A 743 -2.45 12.10 -21.52
CA TYR A 743 -1.72 13.35 -21.36
C TYR A 743 -1.34 14.01 -22.69
N GLU A 744 -0.84 13.25 -23.68
CA GLU A 744 -0.35 13.79 -24.94
C GLU A 744 -1.47 14.11 -25.96
N ILE A 745 -2.59 13.39 -25.89
CA ILE A 745 -3.67 13.50 -26.86
C ILE A 745 -4.98 13.93 -26.21
N PHE A 746 -5.55 13.12 -25.32
CA PHE A 746 -6.97 13.25 -24.91
C PHE A 746 -7.25 14.46 -24.03
N GLU A 747 -6.28 14.89 -23.21
CA GLU A 747 -6.41 16.10 -22.38
C GLU A 747 -6.17 17.41 -23.14
N ARG A 748 -5.54 17.35 -24.33
CA ARG A 748 -5.00 18.52 -24.99
C ARG A 748 -5.65 18.85 -26.33
N ARG A 749 -6.28 17.85 -26.98
CA ARG A 749 -6.79 18.04 -28.35
C ARG A 749 -7.93 17.10 -28.70
N ASN A 750 -8.73 17.51 -29.70
CA ASN A 750 -9.72 16.63 -30.28
C ASN A 750 -9.02 15.51 -31.06
N CYS A 751 -9.59 14.30 -31.11
CA CYS A 751 -8.98 13.14 -31.74
C CYS A 751 -10.01 12.13 -32.24
N ALA A 752 -9.58 11.24 -33.13
CA ALA A 752 -10.28 9.98 -33.40
C ALA A 752 -9.50 8.81 -32.80
N VAL A 753 -10.18 7.84 -32.23
CA VAL A 753 -9.58 6.65 -31.62
C VAL A 753 -10.20 5.41 -32.24
N PHE A 754 -9.36 4.54 -32.82
CA PHE A 754 -9.74 3.25 -33.35
C PHE A 754 -9.20 2.14 -32.48
N ALA A 755 -10.08 1.43 -31.80
CA ALA A 755 -9.74 0.33 -30.89
C ALA A 755 -10.18 -1.01 -31.50
N PHE A 756 -9.20 -1.90 -31.75
CA PHE A 756 -9.47 -3.16 -32.44
C PHE A 756 -9.30 -4.39 -31.58
N ASP A 757 -8.22 -4.43 -30.79
CA ASP A 757 -7.87 -5.62 -30.00
C ASP A 757 -6.95 -5.23 -28.84
N GLY A 758 -7.06 -5.95 -27.74
CA GLY A 758 -6.22 -5.73 -26.55
C GLY A 758 -6.77 -6.31 -25.28
N ASN A 759 -5.97 -6.14 -24.22
CA ASN A 759 -6.31 -6.52 -22.85
C ASN A 759 -6.93 -5.33 -22.08
N SER A 760 -6.79 -5.33 -20.75
CA SER A 760 -7.24 -4.24 -19.89
C SER A 760 -6.65 -2.86 -20.27
N SER A 761 -5.45 -2.83 -20.87
CA SER A 761 -4.82 -1.55 -21.24
C SER A 761 -5.58 -0.84 -22.37
N ILE A 762 -6.13 -1.56 -23.35
CA ILE A 762 -6.95 -0.93 -24.38
C ILE A 762 -8.31 -0.46 -23.83
N ALA A 763 -8.90 -1.23 -22.92
CA ALA A 763 -10.13 -0.81 -22.24
C ALA A 763 -9.91 0.48 -21.43
N ASN A 764 -8.76 0.60 -20.80
CA ASN A 764 -8.36 1.81 -20.10
C ASN A 764 -8.07 2.97 -21.06
N LEU A 765 -7.40 2.74 -22.19
CA LEU A 765 -7.16 3.75 -23.21
C LEU A 765 -8.47 4.33 -23.75
N VAL A 766 -9.44 3.48 -24.06
CA VAL A 766 -10.79 3.91 -24.48
C VAL A 766 -11.49 4.72 -23.40
N GLN A 767 -11.34 4.33 -22.13
CA GLN A 767 -11.90 5.09 -21.01
C GLN A 767 -11.23 6.47 -20.86
N GLU A 768 -9.92 6.54 -20.99
CA GLU A 768 -9.19 7.81 -20.94
C GLU A 768 -9.56 8.72 -22.10
N ALA A 769 -9.73 8.18 -23.30
CA ALA A 769 -10.17 8.95 -24.47
C ALA A 769 -11.57 9.57 -24.25
N ARG A 770 -12.46 8.83 -23.59
CA ARG A 770 -13.80 9.37 -23.23
C ARG A 770 -13.71 10.46 -22.15
N ASN A 771 -12.82 10.30 -21.18
CA ASN A 771 -12.73 11.18 -20.02
C ASN A 771 -11.87 12.43 -20.26
N GLY A 772 -11.09 12.47 -21.34
CA GLY A 772 -10.24 13.59 -21.71
C GLY A 772 -11.03 14.87 -21.97
N LYS A 773 -10.37 16.04 -21.85
CA LYS A 773 -10.98 17.36 -22.14
C LYS A 773 -11.21 17.59 -23.61
N GLY A 774 -10.40 16.96 -24.46
CA GLY A 774 -10.59 16.96 -25.91
C GLY A 774 -11.80 16.12 -26.31
N LYS A 775 -12.47 16.51 -27.39
CA LYS A 775 -13.56 15.71 -27.98
C LYS A 775 -12.94 14.53 -28.73
N ALA A 776 -13.15 13.31 -28.22
CA ALA A 776 -12.72 12.08 -28.85
C ALA A 776 -13.90 11.41 -29.58
N TYR A 777 -13.72 11.11 -30.87
CA TYR A 777 -14.59 10.19 -31.60
C TYR A 777 -14.01 8.78 -31.48
N ILE A 778 -14.73 7.89 -30.80
CA ILE A 778 -14.21 6.57 -30.40
C ILE A 778 -14.93 5.50 -31.22
N PHE A 779 -14.18 4.82 -32.10
CA PHE A 779 -14.65 3.72 -32.91
C PHE A 779 -14.07 2.40 -32.37
N ILE A 780 -14.93 1.46 -32.04
CA ILE A 780 -14.54 0.17 -31.46
C ILE A 780 -14.93 -0.98 -32.40
N TYR A 781 -13.94 -1.77 -32.76
CA TYR A 781 -14.07 -3.02 -33.52
C TYR A 781 -13.66 -4.17 -32.62
N PRO A 782 -14.59 -4.74 -31.81
CA PRO A 782 -14.24 -5.55 -30.66
C PRO A 782 -13.81 -6.97 -31.02
N ASN A 783 -12.52 -7.16 -31.25
CA ASN A 783 -11.90 -8.47 -31.53
C ASN A 783 -11.52 -9.22 -30.21
N SER A 784 -11.77 -8.66 -29.04
CA SER A 784 -11.55 -9.30 -27.75
C SER A 784 -12.76 -9.15 -26.83
N ALA A 785 -12.95 -10.12 -25.91
CA ALA A 785 -14.04 -10.08 -24.93
C ALA A 785 -13.95 -8.84 -24.02
N MET A 786 -12.73 -8.43 -23.66
CA MET A 786 -12.49 -7.26 -22.83
C MET A 786 -12.93 -5.97 -23.52
N LEU A 787 -12.59 -5.81 -24.80
CA LEU A 787 -12.95 -4.63 -25.57
C LEU A 787 -14.46 -4.60 -25.85
N LYS A 788 -15.07 -5.76 -26.08
CA LYS A 788 -16.54 -5.89 -26.21
C LYS A 788 -17.26 -5.46 -24.94
N ALA A 789 -16.84 -5.97 -23.77
CA ALA A 789 -17.40 -5.56 -22.48
C ALA A 789 -17.23 -4.06 -22.22
N LYS A 790 -16.10 -3.47 -22.67
CA LYS A 790 -15.85 -2.04 -22.56
C LYS A 790 -16.78 -1.23 -23.47
N ALA A 791 -16.96 -1.65 -24.72
CA ALA A 791 -17.90 -1.03 -25.66
C ALA A 791 -19.32 -1.04 -25.09
N ASP A 792 -19.77 -2.18 -24.58
CA ASP A 792 -21.10 -2.31 -23.93
C ASP A 792 -21.27 -1.36 -22.73
N SER A 793 -20.21 -1.16 -21.95
CA SER A 793 -20.20 -0.25 -20.79
C SER A 793 -20.24 1.24 -21.16
N LEU A 794 -19.86 1.59 -22.38
CA LEU A 794 -19.79 2.95 -22.91
C LEU A 794 -20.82 3.23 -24.01
N ASN A 795 -21.91 2.47 -24.02
CA ASN A 795 -22.99 2.62 -25.00
C ASN A 795 -23.48 4.09 -25.06
N GLY A 796 -23.57 4.63 -26.26
CA GLY A 796 -23.92 6.06 -26.50
C GLY A 796 -22.73 7.01 -26.55
N TYR A 797 -21.53 6.59 -26.18
CA TYR A 797 -20.29 7.39 -26.25
C TYR A 797 -19.28 6.86 -27.27
N VAL A 798 -19.48 5.64 -27.72
CA VAL A 798 -18.61 4.97 -28.68
C VAL A 798 -19.45 4.44 -29.83
N THR A 799 -18.87 4.42 -31.03
CA THR A 799 -19.50 3.78 -32.18
C THR A 799 -18.87 2.41 -32.37
N VAL A 800 -19.71 1.38 -32.38
CA VAL A 800 -19.24 -0.01 -32.50
C VAL A 800 -19.47 -0.53 -33.92
N ASN A 801 -18.43 -1.09 -34.53
CA ASN A 801 -18.45 -1.62 -35.91
C ASN A 801 -19.00 -0.62 -36.93
N ALA A 802 -18.57 0.65 -36.84
CA ALA A 802 -18.98 1.69 -37.79
C ALA A 802 -18.59 1.33 -39.23
N GLU A 803 -19.46 1.65 -40.15
CA GLU A 803 -19.16 1.51 -41.59
C GLU A 803 -18.16 2.59 -42.02
N ILE A 804 -17.41 2.29 -43.05
CA ILE A 804 -16.29 3.13 -43.58
C ILE A 804 -16.79 4.57 -43.87
N ASP A 805 -17.93 4.69 -44.52
CA ASP A 805 -18.46 6.01 -44.90
C ASP A 805 -18.84 6.85 -43.70
N GLU A 806 -19.42 6.22 -42.64
CA GLU A 806 -19.75 6.87 -41.39
C GLU A 806 -18.47 7.39 -40.68
N VAL A 807 -17.41 6.58 -40.69
CA VAL A 807 -16.12 6.94 -40.10
C VAL A 807 -15.50 8.13 -40.84
N LEU A 808 -15.44 8.08 -42.15
CA LEU A 808 -14.88 9.16 -42.98
C LEU A 808 -15.67 10.45 -42.85
N ASP A 809 -16.99 10.39 -42.87
CA ASP A 809 -17.86 11.55 -42.69
C ASP A 809 -17.61 12.24 -41.33
N LYS A 810 -17.41 11.47 -40.26
CA LYS A 810 -17.07 11.99 -38.93
C LYS A 810 -15.70 12.66 -38.91
N ILE A 811 -14.71 12.08 -39.56
CA ILE A 811 -13.36 12.67 -39.61
C ILE A 811 -13.36 13.92 -40.48
N TYR A 812 -14.06 13.93 -41.63
CA TYR A 812 -14.23 15.14 -42.44
C TYR A 812 -14.96 16.28 -41.74
N GLU A 813 -15.93 15.98 -40.86
CA GLU A 813 -16.57 16.97 -40.00
C GLU A 813 -15.52 17.65 -39.10
N ILE A 814 -14.55 16.88 -38.58
CA ILE A 814 -13.47 17.38 -37.75
C ILE A 814 -12.47 18.20 -38.57
N GLU A 815 -12.07 17.73 -39.75
CA GLU A 815 -11.12 18.43 -40.60
C GLU A 815 -11.61 19.86 -40.99
N ARG A 816 -12.92 20.04 -41.11
CA ARG A 816 -13.52 21.37 -41.34
C ARG A 816 -13.44 22.32 -40.18
N ASN A 817 -13.27 21.77 -38.98
CA ASN A 817 -13.24 22.52 -37.72
C ASN A 817 -11.82 22.69 -37.15
N ILE A 818 -10.78 22.30 -37.91
CA ILE A 818 -9.37 22.53 -37.53
C ILE A 818 -9.12 24.04 -37.63
N GLY A 819 -9.10 24.73 -36.51
CA GLY A 819 -8.91 26.19 -36.44
C GLY A 819 -9.63 26.82 -35.30
N THR A 820 -10.57 26.14 -34.68
CA THR A 820 -11.17 26.55 -33.41
C THR A 820 -10.32 26.00 -32.26
N LYS A 821 -9.49 26.89 -31.70
CA LYS A 821 -8.74 26.59 -30.46
C LYS A 821 -9.73 26.21 -29.36
N LEU A 822 -9.43 25.14 -28.62
CA LEU A 822 -10.01 24.88 -27.30
C LEU A 822 -9.73 26.05 -26.36
#